data_ab1cd5bc0a412763ebbfd0c707771545
#
_entry.id   ab1cd5bc0a412763ebbfd0c707771545
#
_cell.length_a   1.000
_cell.length_b   1.000
_cell.length_c   1.000
_cell.angle_alpha   90.00
_cell.angle_beta   90.00
_cell.angle_gamma   90.00
#
_symmetry.space_group_name_H-M   'P 1'
#
loop_
_entity.id
_entity.type
_entity.pdbx_description
1 polymer ?
#
loop_
_entity_poly.entity_id
_entity_poly.type
_entity_poly.pdbx_seq_one_letter_code
_entity_poly.pdbx_strand_id
1 'polypeptide(L)'
;MTLKELQIGKSAVIKSVGSHGALRQHFLDMGMIPGVEITVVKLAPMGDPMEVQIHGYELTLRLEEADQIEIDPIVERSRSHKGAEYMRTFEHPGLGEEGKYHSKEDEHPLPEGTQLTYALVGNQNCGKTTLFNQLTGANQHVGNFPGVTVDRKDGAIKGHPETNVTDLPGIYSMSPYSSEEIVSRNFVLEDKPKAIINILDATNIERNLYLTMQLLEMDIPMVVAVNMMDEVVGNQGSINVNEMESLLGVPIVPISAAKNEGVDEVVKHALHIAKYQEKPLRQDFCDKEDHNGAVHRCIHAVIHLIEDHAEKAQIPVRFAATKAIEGDPLILEQLKLDQNEMEMLEHIVKQMETERDLDRSAAIADMRFDFIERLCEQTVVKPKESKERIRSEKIDRVLTGKYTAIPCFVGIMVLVFYLTFNVIGAWLQGILQLGIDKISVLTDQALTAAHVNHAIHSLVIEGIFTGVGSVLSFLPIIVTLFFFLSLMEDSGYIARVAFVMDKMLRKIGLSGRSIVPMLIGFGCTVPAVMATRTLTSERDRKMTILLTPFMSCTAKLPIYSFFVNAFFPKRGGLIMAGLYLAGIMIGILIAFLYKGTLFKGEPVPFVMELPNYRLPGVKNVAQLLWEKAKDFLQKAFSVILVATIVVWFLQRFDLQLNMVEDSAHSILAMVAGVLVPVFSPLGLGDWRIVTSLISGFMAKESVVSTLGVLFNGNITAAITPLAASSLLVFSLLYSPCVAAIASVKRELGTRWAVGLALWQCMIAWIAALIVRFIGLVI
;
A
#
# COMPACT_ATOMS: atom_id res chain seq x y z
N MET A 1 34.96 3.59 9.12
CA MET A 1 33.81 4.29 9.74
C MET A 1 32.51 3.73 9.18
N THR A 2 31.38 3.94 9.85
CA THR A 2 30.09 3.50 9.30
C THR A 2 29.40 4.63 8.53
N LEU A 3 28.49 4.28 7.63
CA LEU A 3 27.70 5.24 6.85
C LEU A 3 26.93 6.23 7.74
N LYS A 4 26.47 5.77 8.90
CA LYS A 4 25.81 6.59 9.92
C LYS A 4 26.64 7.78 10.41
N GLU A 5 27.97 7.66 10.40
CA GLU A 5 28.90 8.68 10.87
C GLU A 5 29.25 9.69 9.79
N LEU A 6 28.86 9.44 8.51
CA LEU A 6 29.16 10.33 7.39
C LEU A 6 28.30 11.61 7.48
N GLN A 7 28.95 12.75 7.31
CA GLN A 7 28.29 14.06 7.40
C GLN A 7 27.43 14.34 6.15
N ILE A 8 26.35 15.09 6.33
CA ILE A 8 25.46 15.53 5.23
C ILE A 8 26.29 16.29 4.16
N GLY A 9 26.07 15.93 2.90
CA GLY A 9 26.75 16.48 1.74
C GLY A 9 28.16 15.91 1.49
N LYS A 10 28.58 14.89 2.25
CA LYS A 10 29.86 14.20 2.03
C LYS A 10 29.64 12.87 1.33
N SER A 11 30.63 12.51 0.50
CA SER A 11 30.69 11.22 -0.20
C SER A 11 31.72 10.29 0.44
N ALA A 12 31.48 9.00 0.32
CA ALA A 12 32.40 7.94 0.73
C ALA A 12 32.25 6.74 -0.22
N VAL A 13 33.21 5.82 -0.18
CA VAL A 13 33.14 4.54 -0.91
C VAL A 13 32.69 3.48 0.07
N ILE A 14 31.73 2.64 -0.33
CA ILE A 14 31.29 1.49 0.45
C ILE A 14 32.45 0.48 0.50
N LYS A 15 32.84 0.08 1.70
CA LYS A 15 33.86 -0.94 1.92
C LYS A 15 33.25 -2.30 2.12
N SER A 16 32.23 -2.39 2.95
CA SER A 16 31.49 -3.64 3.18
C SER A 16 30.05 -3.35 3.56
N VAL A 17 29.15 -4.22 3.16
CA VAL A 17 27.74 -4.21 3.55
C VAL A 17 27.55 -5.33 4.56
N GLY A 18 27.36 -4.94 5.81
CA GLY A 18 27.05 -5.85 6.91
C GLY A 18 25.63 -6.38 6.82
N SER A 19 25.16 -7.02 7.91
CA SER A 19 23.91 -7.76 7.91
C SER A 19 24.02 -9.17 7.29
N HIS A 20 22.97 -9.97 7.44
CA HIS A 20 22.88 -11.32 6.91
C HIS A 20 21.48 -11.57 6.33
N GLY A 21 21.37 -12.55 5.41
CA GLY A 21 20.10 -12.97 4.86
C GLY A 21 19.44 -11.95 3.94
N ALA A 22 18.11 -11.94 3.94
CA ALA A 22 17.30 -11.19 2.97
C ALA A 22 17.51 -9.66 3.00
N LEU A 23 17.80 -9.08 4.15
CA LEU A 23 18.06 -7.63 4.27
C LEU A 23 19.36 -7.23 3.54
N ARG A 24 20.41 -7.99 3.70
CA ARG A 24 21.67 -7.76 3.02
C ARG A 24 21.50 -7.89 1.50
N GLN A 25 20.82 -8.94 1.06
CA GLN A 25 20.50 -9.11 -0.37
C GLN A 25 19.73 -7.91 -0.90
N HIS A 26 18.76 -7.41 -0.14
CA HIS A 26 18.00 -6.21 -0.52
C HIS A 26 18.87 -4.97 -0.69
N PHE A 27 19.87 -4.74 0.17
CA PHE A 27 20.82 -3.64 0.01
C PHE A 27 21.67 -3.80 -1.26
N LEU A 28 22.14 -5.00 -1.54
CA LEU A 28 22.88 -5.28 -2.76
C LEU A 28 22.04 -5.10 -4.01
N ASP A 29 20.79 -5.58 -4.00
CA ASP A 29 19.81 -5.37 -5.08
C ASP A 29 19.46 -3.89 -5.30
N MET A 30 19.66 -3.06 -4.26
CA MET A 30 19.56 -1.61 -4.32
C MET A 30 20.88 -0.93 -4.70
N GLY A 31 21.88 -1.66 -5.16
CA GLY A 31 23.17 -1.13 -5.62
C GLY A 31 24.13 -0.70 -4.52
N MET A 32 23.89 -1.06 -3.26
CA MET A 32 24.86 -0.83 -2.18
C MET A 32 25.93 -1.91 -2.21
N ILE A 33 26.88 -1.77 -3.08
CA ILE A 33 27.93 -2.76 -3.37
C ILE A 33 29.28 -2.20 -2.89
N PRO A 34 30.19 -3.05 -2.35
CA PRO A 34 31.55 -2.62 -2.05
C PRO A 34 32.24 -1.99 -3.27
N GLY A 35 32.89 -0.85 -3.10
CA GLY A 35 33.54 -0.09 -4.17
C GLY A 35 32.71 1.08 -4.75
N VAL A 36 31.39 1.11 -4.51
CA VAL A 36 30.49 2.13 -5.01
C VAL A 36 30.51 3.40 -4.15
N GLU A 37 30.45 4.56 -4.79
CA GLU A 37 30.36 5.85 -4.12
C GLU A 37 28.93 6.11 -3.59
N ILE A 38 28.83 6.50 -2.32
CA ILE A 38 27.59 6.86 -1.65
C ILE A 38 27.70 8.26 -1.03
N THR A 39 26.66 9.07 -1.18
CA THR A 39 26.61 10.45 -0.64
C THR A 39 25.43 10.61 0.30
N VAL A 40 25.63 11.20 1.48
CA VAL A 40 24.52 11.53 2.39
C VAL A 40 23.87 12.85 1.95
N VAL A 41 22.60 12.80 1.56
CA VAL A 41 21.85 13.96 1.07
C VAL A 41 21.26 14.75 2.23
N LYS A 42 20.48 14.09 3.08
CA LYS A 42 19.85 14.72 4.26
C LYS A 42 19.42 13.67 5.30
N LEU A 43 19.08 14.18 6.50
CA LEU A 43 18.42 13.39 7.54
C LEU A 43 16.97 13.82 7.68
N ALA A 44 16.09 12.87 8.06
CA ALA A 44 14.72 13.19 8.46
C ALA A 44 14.71 14.21 9.61
N PRO A 45 13.65 15.00 9.80
CA PRO A 45 13.57 16.07 10.82
C PRO A 45 13.92 15.61 12.23
N MET A 46 13.66 14.36 12.55
CA MET A 46 13.99 13.73 13.85
C MET A 46 15.38 13.08 13.88
N GLY A 47 16.20 13.28 12.81
CA GLY A 47 17.53 12.74 12.67
C GLY A 47 17.59 11.28 12.20
N ASP A 48 16.48 10.64 11.86
CA ASP A 48 16.36 9.25 11.39
C ASP A 48 14.98 9.08 10.71
N PRO A 49 14.90 8.50 9.50
CA PRO A 49 15.97 7.91 8.68
C PRO A 49 16.87 8.92 7.98
N MET A 50 17.94 8.43 7.33
CA MET A 50 18.80 9.20 6.45
C MET A 50 18.45 8.96 4.98
N GLU A 51 18.68 9.97 4.15
CA GLU A 51 18.58 9.89 2.70
C GLU A 51 19.98 9.93 2.09
N VAL A 52 20.25 8.98 1.22
CA VAL A 52 21.55 8.81 0.56
C VAL A 52 21.35 8.75 -0.95
N GLN A 53 22.37 9.20 -1.69
CA GLN A 53 22.44 9.09 -3.14
C GLN A 53 23.47 8.02 -3.53
N ILE A 54 23.08 7.13 -4.43
CA ILE A 54 23.91 6.06 -4.98
C ILE A 54 23.51 5.83 -6.46
N HIS A 55 24.45 5.57 -7.37
CA HIS A 55 24.21 5.39 -8.82
C HIS A 55 23.30 6.47 -9.45
N GLY A 56 23.26 7.68 -8.85
CA GLY A 56 22.45 8.80 -9.36
C GLY A 56 21.00 8.87 -8.88
N TYR A 57 20.53 7.93 -8.06
CA TYR A 57 19.19 7.95 -7.43
C TYR A 57 19.27 8.06 -5.91
N GLU A 58 18.15 8.39 -5.27
CA GLU A 58 18.05 8.65 -3.83
C GLU A 58 17.31 7.52 -3.11
N LEU A 59 17.86 7.07 -1.99
CA LEU A 59 17.30 6.06 -1.11
C LEU A 59 17.20 6.59 0.31
N THR A 60 16.24 6.03 1.07
CA THR A 60 16.19 6.27 2.51
C THR A 60 16.61 5.02 3.29
N LEU A 61 17.41 5.20 4.32
CA LEU A 61 17.92 4.14 5.21
C LEU A 61 17.73 4.57 6.66
N ARG A 62 17.42 3.64 7.53
CA ARG A 62 17.48 3.89 8.98
C ARG A 62 18.93 4.00 9.44
N LEU A 63 19.17 4.77 10.50
CA LEU A 63 20.52 4.89 11.06
C LEU A 63 21.06 3.56 11.58
N GLU A 64 20.20 2.66 12.03
CA GLU A 64 20.57 1.30 12.45
C GLU A 64 21.04 0.44 11.27
N GLU A 65 20.43 0.63 10.10
CA GLU A 65 20.81 -0.01 8.83
C GLU A 65 22.10 0.59 8.29
N ALA A 66 22.21 1.92 8.31
CA ALA A 66 23.43 2.65 7.91
C ALA A 66 24.64 2.34 8.82
N ASP A 67 24.41 1.96 10.07
CA ASP A 67 25.47 1.54 11.00
C ASP A 67 26.12 0.21 10.64
N GLN A 68 25.45 -0.57 9.79
CA GLN A 68 25.94 -1.87 9.28
C GLN A 68 26.74 -1.75 7.98
N ILE A 69 26.81 -0.56 7.40
CA ILE A 69 27.53 -0.31 6.14
C ILE A 69 28.84 0.39 6.48
N GLU A 70 29.97 -0.31 6.28
CA GLU A 70 31.30 0.27 6.45
C GLU A 70 31.68 1.07 5.21
N ILE A 71 32.29 2.25 5.43
CA ILE A 71 32.70 3.16 4.37
C ILE A 71 34.12 3.69 4.58
N ASP A 72 34.78 4.00 3.48
CA ASP A 72 36.05 4.73 3.45
C ASP A 72 35.81 6.14 2.90
N PRO A 73 36.16 7.22 3.64
CA PRO A 73 35.93 8.60 3.21
C PRO A 73 36.77 8.90 1.93
N ILE A 74 36.14 9.55 0.96
CA ILE A 74 36.85 10.03 -0.25
C ILE A 74 37.63 11.27 0.13
N VAL A 75 38.95 11.19 0.02
CA VAL A 75 39.84 12.38 -0.05
C VAL A 75 39.80 12.83 -1.49
N GLU A 76 39.03 13.88 -1.77
CA GLU A 76 38.82 14.58 -3.05
C GLU A 76 39.51 13.95 -4.28
N ARG A 77 38.80 13.10 -5.02
CA ARG A 77 39.11 12.79 -6.42
C ARG A 77 37.93 13.27 -7.27
N SER A 78 38.16 14.39 -7.99
CA SER A 78 37.23 14.82 -9.03
C SER A 78 37.22 13.77 -10.16
N ARG A 79 36.24 12.91 -10.22
CA ARG A 79 35.88 12.18 -11.45
C ARG A 79 35.17 13.18 -12.36
N SER A 80 35.85 13.64 -13.42
CA SER A 80 35.20 14.32 -14.53
C SER A 80 34.36 13.28 -15.26
N HIS A 81 33.04 13.30 -15.08
CA HIS A 81 32.15 12.64 -16.03
C HIS A 81 32.35 13.32 -17.39
N LYS A 82 32.93 12.64 -18.34
CA LYS A 82 32.81 12.99 -19.74
C LYS A 82 31.35 12.87 -20.11
N GLY A 83 30.62 14.00 -20.14
CA GLY A 83 29.23 14.00 -20.61
C GLY A 83 29.21 13.48 -22.03
N ALA A 84 28.35 12.46 -22.26
CA ALA A 84 28.07 12.01 -23.61
C ALA A 84 27.58 13.20 -24.46
N GLU A 85 28.06 13.31 -25.68
CA GLU A 85 27.59 14.30 -26.63
C GLU A 85 26.11 14.09 -26.91
N TYR A 86 25.37 15.17 -27.10
CA TYR A 86 23.92 15.16 -27.40
C TYR A 86 23.64 14.22 -28.57
N MET A 87 23.03 13.07 -28.29
CA MET A 87 22.56 12.15 -29.34
C MET A 87 21.18 12.56 -29.81
N ARG A 88 20.96 12.55 -31.13
CA ARG A 88 19.63 12.73 -31.71
C ARG A 88 18.71 11.61 -31.21
N THR A 89 17.52 11.97 -30.73
CA THR A 89 16.43 11.01 -30.54
C THR A 89 16.02 10.47 -31.90
N PHE A 90 16.20 9.18 -32.11
CA PHE A 90 15.66 8.47 -33.28
C PHE A 90 14.23 8.02 -32.94
N GLU A 91 13.32 8.17 -33.92
CA GLU A 91 12.00 7.57 -33.79
C GLU A 91 12.12 6.04 -33.73
N HIS A 92 11.27 5.40 -32.91
CA HIS A 92 11.23 3.95 -32.85
C HIS A 92 10.69 3.42 -34.19
N PRO A 93 11.39 2.46 -34.85
CA PRO A 93 11.06 2.03 -36.21
C PRO A 93 9.79 1.20 -36.33
N GLY A 94 9.17 0.79 -35.20
CA GLY A 94 8.00 -0.08 -35.14
C GLY A 94 8.32 -1.53 -35.46
N LEU A 95 7.27 -2.35 -35.73
CA LEU A 95 7.42 -3.77 -36.10
C LEU A 95 8.07 -4.00 -37.49
N GLY A 96 8.39 -2.94 -38.22
CA GLY A 96 8.96 -3.03 -39.58
C GLY A 96 10.43 -3.39 -39.66
N GLU A 97 11.14 -3.54 -38.52
CA GLU A 97 12.52 -4.02 -38.47
C GLU A 97 12.59 -5.54 -38.57
N GLU A 98 12.12 -6.08 -39.70
CA GLU A 98 12.30 -7.51 -39.99
C GLU A 98 13.78 -7.88 -39.91
N GLY A 99 14.12 -8.78 -38.98
CA GLY A 99 15.43 -9.43 -38.92
C GLY A 99 16.39 -8.95 -37.84
N LYS A 100 16.07 -7.92 -37.03
CA LYS A 100 16.97 -7.48 -35.96
C LYS A 100 16.61 -8.06 -34.59
N TYR A 101 15.32 -8.13 -34.27
CA TYR A 101 14.80 -8.67 -32.99
C TYR A 101 13.72 -9.75 -33.23
N HIS A 102 13.23 -9.90 -34.44
CA HIS A 102 12.19 -10.82 -34.87
C HIS A 102 12.73 -11.73 -35.97
N SER A 103 13.55 -12.70 -35.62
CA SER A 103 14.09 -13.67 -36.56
C SER A 103 13.01 -14.72 -36.86
N LYS A 104 12.63 -14.88 -38.15
CA LYS A 104 11.66 -15.90 -38.59
C LYS A 104 12.09 -17.33 -38.27
N GLU A 105 13.35 -17.56 -38.06
CA GLU A 105 13.93 -18.89 -37.75
C GLU A 105 13.63 -19.32 -36.31
N ASP A 106 13.41 -18.33 -35.38
CA ASP A 106 13.13 -18.55 -33.96
C ASP A 106 11.65 -18.44 -33.62
N GLU A 107 10.78 -18.28 -34.61
CA GLU A 107 9.33 -18.19 -34.40
C GLU A 107 8.72 -19.54 -34.04
N HIS A 108 8.14 -19.65 -32.85
CA HIS A 108 7.35 -20.80 -32.41
C HIS A 108 5.90 -20.38 -32.18
N PRO A 109 5.10 -20.19 -33.26
CA PRO A 109 3.76 -19.64 -33.15
C PRO A 109 2.84 -20.53 -32.31
N LEU A 110 2.14 -19.92 -31.36
CA LEU A 110 1.13 -20.61 -30.57
C LEU A 110 -0.07 -21.01 -31.44
N PRO A 111 -0.79 -22.11 -31.09
CA PRO A 111 -2.02 -22.51 -31.78
C PRO A 111 -3.05 -21.39 -31.83
N GLU A 112 -3.79 -21.26 -32.93
CA GLU A 112 -4.87 -20.28 -33.05
C GLU A 112 -5.92 -20.49 -31.94
N GLY A 113 -6.35 -19.36 -31.32
CA GLY A 113 -7.31 -19.38 -30.22
C GLY A 113 -6.69 -19.57 -28.83
N THR A 114 -5.36 -19.65 -28.72
CA THR A 114 -4.68 -19.67 -27.41
C THR A 114 -4.85 -18.32 -26.71
N GLN A 115 -5.27 -18.34 -25.45
CA GLN A 115 -5.33 -17.14 -24.62
C GLN A 115 -3.92 -16.62 -24.34
N LEU A 116 -3.65 -15.37 -24.70
CA LEU A 116 -2.38 -14.70 -24.46
C LEU A 116 -2.38 -14.08 -23.08
N THR A 117 -1.55 -14.61 -22.17
CA THR A 117 -1.42 -14.13 -20.79
C THR A 117 -0.15 -13.29 -20.64
N TYR A 118 -0.29 -12.12 -20.00
CA TYR A 118 0.79 -11.18 -19.78
C TYR A 118 0.98 -10.89 -18.31
N ALA A 119 2.23 -10.81 -17.87
CA ALA A 119 2.61 -10.20 -16.60
C ALA A 119 3.05 -8.75 -16.84
N LEU A 120 2.38 -7.79 -16.22
CA LEU A 120 2.85 -6.40 -16.18
C LEU A 120 3.75 -6.22 -14.96
N VAL A 121 5.05 -6.02 -15.20
CA VAL A 121 6.10 -5.98 -14.17
C VAL A 121 6.81 -4.62 -14.22
N GLY A 122 7.25 -4.13 -13.08
CA GLY A 122 8.06 -2.92 -12.99
C GLY A 122 8.23 -2.44 -11.55
N ASN A 123 9.12 -1.49 -11.35
CA ASN A 123 9.42 -0.92 -10.04
C ASN A 123 8.22 -0.16 -9.46
N GLN A 124 8.29 0.15 -8.18
CA GLN A 124 7.33 1.08 -7.58
C GLN A 124 7.47 2.46 -8.24
N ASN A 125 6.35 3.14 -8.45
CA ASN A 125 6.27 4.49 -9.05
C ASN A 125 6.70 4.62 -10.53
N CYS A 126 7.02 3.53 -11.25
CA CYS A 126 7.36 3.59 -12.67
C CYS A 126 6.15 3.88 -13.59
N GLY A 127 4.94 3.99 -13.06
CA GLY A 127 3.71 4.24 -13.84
C GLY A 127 2.94 3.00 -14.27
N LYS A 128 3.21 1.84 -13.64
CA LYS A 128 2.61 0.54 -13.96
C LYS A 128 1.08 0.54 -13.96
N THR A 129 0.45 1.01 -12.89
CA THR A 129 -1.03 1.10 -12.80
C THR A 129 -1.61 2.05 -13.84
N THR A 130 -0.90 3.13 -14.21
CA THR A 130 -1.32 4.02 -15.27
C THR A 130 -1.33 3.31 -16.62
N LEU A 131 -0.25 2.57 -16.93
CA LEU A 131 -0.18 1.77 -18.16
C LEU A 131 -1.25 0.68 -18.18
N PHE A 132 -1.45 -0.05 -17.08
CA PHE A 132 -2.49 -1.07 -16.96
C PHE A 132 -3.89 -0.50 -17.28
N ASN A 133 -4.21 0.67 -16.73
CA ASN A 133 -5.48 1.35 -17.00
C ASN A 133 -5.62 1.80 -18.48
N GLN A 134 -4.53 2.21 -19.12
CA GLN A 134 -4.53 2.53 -20.54
C GLN A 134 -4.74 1.28 -21.41
N LEU A 135 -4.09 0.17 -21.07
CA LEU A 135 -4.22 -1.10 -21.78
C LEU A 135 -5.63 -1.71 -21.66
N THR A 136 -6.17 -1.78 -20.43
CA THR A 136 -7.39 -2.56 -20.13
C THR A 136 -8.67 -1.71 -20.08
N GLY A 137 -8.58 -0.43 -19.75
CA GLY A 137 -9.75 0.44 -19.61
C GLY A 137 -10.66 0.04 -18.45
N ALA A 138 -11.98 -0.09 -18.72
CA ALA A 138 -12.98 -0.43 -17.71
C ALA A 138 -13.14 -1.95 -17.46
N ASN A 139 -12.48 -2.80 -18.24
CA ASN A 139 -12.62 -4.26 -18.16
C ASN A 139 -11.57 -4.86 -17.23
N GLN A 140 -11.71 -4.61 -15.93
CA GLN A 140 -10.78 -5.08 -14.92
C GLN A 140 -11.49 -5.96 -13.90
N HIS A 141 -10.82 -7.04 -13.50
CA HIS A 141 -11.20 -7.88 -12.36
C HIS A 141 -10.23 -7.64 -11.23
N VAL A 142 -10.76 -7.29 -10.05
CA VAL A 142 -9.97 -7.06 -8.84
C VAL A 142 -10.18 -8.20 -7.87
N GLY A 143 -9.13 -8.84 -7.45
CA GLY A 143 -9.11 -9.93 -6.47
C GLY A 143 -7.87 -9.88 -5.60
N ASN A 144 -7.54 -10.96 -4.95
CA ASN A 144 -6.25 -11.13 -4.26
C ASN A 144 -5.50 -12.31 -4.89
N PHE A 145 -4.18 -12.28 -4.84
CA PHE A 145 -3.38 -13.45 -5.20
C PHE A 145 -3.68 -14.60 -4.22
N PRO A 146 -3.68 -15.87 -4.69
CA PRO A 146 -3.97 -17.02 -3.85
C PRO A 146 -3.08 -17.08 -2.60
N GLY A 147 -3.68 -17.30 -1.43
CA GLY A 147 -2.97 -17.48 -0.16
C GLY A 147 -2.36 -16.23 0.48
N VAL A 148 -2.44 -15.08 -0.18
CA VAL A 148 -1.90 -13.80 0.31
C VAL A 148 -2.92 -12.67 0.18
N THR A 149 -2.64 -11.56 0.86
CA THR A 149 -3.52 -10.37 0.87
C THR A 149 -3.05 -9.26 -0.07
N VAL A 150 -2.27 -9.64 -1.08
CA VAL A 150 -1.81 -8.75 -2.14
C VAL A 150 -2.89 -8.65 -3.21
N ASP A 151 -3.25 -7.43 -3.60
CA ASP A 151 -4.28 -7.19 -4.61
C ASP A 151 -3.81 -7.70 -5.98
N ARG A 152 -4.70 -8.43 -6.68
CA ARG A 152 -4.53 -8.88 -8.06
C ARG A 152 -5.50 -8.14 -8.95
N LYS A 153 -5.02 -7.58 -10.04
CA LYS A 153 -5.83 -6.96 -11.08
C LYS A 153 -5.57 -7.65 -12.40
N ASP A 154 -6.62 -8.15 -13.00
CA ASP A 154 -6.58 -8.78 -14.32
C ASP A 154 -7.46 -8.02 -15.28
N GLY A 155 -7.10 -7.98 -16.56
CA GLY A 155 -7.92 -7.35 -17.60
C GLY A 155 -7.46 -7.69 -19.00
N ALA A 156 -8.41 -7.73 -19.96
CA ALA A 156 -8.09 -7.88 -21.36
C ALA A 156 -7.62 -6.55 -21.96
N ILE A 157 -6.67 -6.61 -22.89
CA ILE A 157 -6.25 -5.44 -23.66
C ILE A 157 -7.42 -4.97 -24.54
N LYS A 158 -7.62 -3.67 -24.64
CA LYS A 158 -8.68 -3.07 -25.46
C LYS A 158 -8.56 -3.52 -26.91
N GLY A 159 -9.67 -4.02 -27.46
CA GLY A 159 -9.70 -4.56 -28.83
C GLY A 159 -9.19 -5.99 -28.97
N HIS A 160 -8.63 -6.59 -27.92
CA HIS A 160 -8.02 -7.92 -27.93
C HIS A 160 -8.58 -8.81 -26.78
N PRO A 161 -9.81 -9.32 -26.93
CA PRO A 161 -10.46 -10.13 -25.88
C PRO A 161 -9.76 -11.47 -25.61
N GLU A 162 -8.90 -11.94 -26.51
CA GLU A 162 -8.07 -13.13 -26.35
C GLU A 162 -6.90 -12.94 -25.38
N THR A 163 -6.69 -11.73 -24.89
CA THR A 163 -5.58 -11.39 -23.99
C THR A 163 -6.03 -11.32 -22.54
N ASN A 164 -5.10 -11.58 -21.61
CA ASN A 164 -5.28 -11.31 -20.20
C ASN A 164 -3.99 -10.75 -19.60
N VAL A 165 -4.03 -9.50 -19.13
CA VAL A 165 -2.91 -8.83 -18.48
C VAL A 165 -3.14 -8.87 -16.97
N THR A 166 -2.16 -9.36 -16.23
CA THR A 166 -2.14 -9.32 -14.77
C THR A 166 -1.19 -8.22 -14.29
N ASP A 167 -1.71 -7.24 -13.52
CA ASP A 167 -0.90 -6.20 -12.88
C ASP A 167 -0.23 -6.78 -11.63
N LEU A 168 1.09 -6.99 -11.69
CA LEU A 168 1.86 -7.49 -10.56
C LEU A 168 2.22 -6.34 -9.61
N PRO A 169 2.45 -6.61 -8.32
CA PRO A 169 2.98 -5.61 -7.38
C PRO A 169 4.25 -4.95 -7.90
N GLY A 170 4.49 -3.70 -7.49
CA GLY A 170 5.74 -3.01 -7.80
C GLY A 170 6.89 -3.58 -6.97
N ILE A 171 7.89 -4.13 -7.63
CA ILE A 171 9.04 -4.80 -7.01
C ILE A 171 10.35 -4.22 -7.53
N TYR A 172 11.42 -4.39 -6.77
CA TYR A 172 12.75 -3.93 -7.15
C TYR A 172 13.66 -5.06 -7.60
N SER A 173 13.39 -6.28 -7.15
CA SER A 173 14.12 -7.48 -7.53
C SER A 173 13.23 -8.72 -7.43
N MET A 174 13.71 -9.84 -7.96
CA MET A 174 13.08 -11.15 -7.82
C MET A 174 13.59 -11.92 -6.60
N SER A 175 14.26 -11.25 -5.67
CA SER A 175 14.70 -11.84 -4.41
C SER A 175 13.55 -11.90 -3.40
N PRO A 176 13.42 -12.96 -2.57
CA PRO A 176 12.28 -13.17 -1.68
C PRO A 176 12.38 -12.34 -0.40
N TYR A 177 12.36 -11.01 -0.52
CA TYR A 177 12.48 -10.10 0.61
C TYR A 177 11.11 -9.68 1.18
N SER A 178 10.16 -9.34 0.32
CA SER A 178 8.80 -8.94 0.69
C SER A 178 7.77 -9.93 0.15
N SER A 179 6.54 -9.90 0.68
CA SER A 179 5.42 -10.68 0.16
C SER A 179 5.08 -10.32 -1.29
N GLU A 180 5.29 -9.07 -1.69
CA GLU A 180 5.07 -8.57 -3.03
C GLU A 180 6.06 -9.17 -4.04
N GLU A 181 7.34 -9.27 -3.67
CA GLU A 181 8.38 -9.89 -4.48
C GLU A 181 8.17 -11.39 -4.61
N ILE A 182 7.80 -12.08 -3.51
CA ILE A 182 7.47 -13.51 -3.54
C ILE A 182 6.28 -13.78 -4.46
N VAL A 183 5.22 -12.97 -4.37
CA VAL A 183 4.03 -13.12 -5.23
C VAL A 183 4.36 -12.91 -6.70
N SER A 184 5.09 -11.85 -7.02
CA SER A 184 5.48 -11.53 -8.39
C SER A 184 6.39 -12.62 -9.00
N ARG A 185 7.35 -13.08 -8.21
CA ARG A 185 8.24 -14.20 -8.59
C ARG A 185 7.47 -15.49 -8.85
N ASN A 186 6.59 -15.88 -7.91
CA ASN A 186 5.82 -17.12 -8.05
C ASN A 186 4.88 -17.04 -9.26
N PHE A 187 4.23 -15.88 -9.50
CA PHE A 187 3.40 -15.71 -10.69
C PHE A 187 4.20 -15.93 -11.99
N VAL A 188 5.40 -15.38 -12.08
CA VAL A 188 6.23 -15.54 -13.29
C VAL A 188 6.72 -16.99 -13.44
N LEU A 189 7.11 -17.65 -12.35
CA LEU A 189 7.67 -19.01 -12.38
C LEU A 189 6.61 -20.12 -12.49
N GLU A 190 5.45 -19.96 -11.80
CA GLU A 190 4.42 -21.00 -11.68
C GLU A 190 3.29 -20.82 -12.70
N ASP A 191 2.74 -19.58 -12.83
CA ASP A 191 1.65 -19.29 -13.79
C ASP A 191 2.16 -19.17 -15.24
N LYS A 192 3.47 -18.95 -15.43
CA LYS A 192 4.18 -18.93 -16.73
C LYS A 192 3.43 -18.08 -17.76
N PRO A 193 3.38 -16.75 -17.61
CA PRO A 193 2.75 -15.88 -18.59
C PRO A 193 3.39 -16.07 -19.97
N LYS A 194 2.61 -15.90 -21.04
CA LYS A 194 3.10 -16.05 -22.42
C LYS A 194 4.05 -14.94 -22.82
N ALA A 195 3.94 -13.77 -22.18
CA ALA A 195 4.91 -12.68 -22.31
C ALA A 195 4.90 -11.78 -21.08
N ILE A 196 5.96 -11.00 -20.92
CA ILE A 196 6.13 -9.97 -19.89
C ILE A 196 6.08 -8.60 -20.57
N ILE A 197 5.30 -7.68 -20.00
CA ILE A 197 5.39 -6.24 -20.30
C ILE A 197 6.13 -5.63 -19.12
N ASN A 198 7.40 -5.28 -19.32
CA ASN A 198 8.23 -4.66 -18.29
C ASN A 198 8.23 -3.14 -18.46
N ILE A 199 7.77 -2.39 -17.46
CA ILE A 199 7.73 -0.94 -17.48
C ILE A 199 8.87 -0.34 -16.65
N LEU A 200 9.63 0.58 -17.27
CA LEU A 200 10.76 1.30 -16.68
C LEU A 200 10.42 2.77 -16.51
N ASP A 201 10.94 3.38 -15.46
CA ASP A 201 10.99 4.83 -15.30
C ASP A 201 12.26 5.38 -15.96
N ALA A 202 12.11 6.10 -17.07
CA ALA A 202 13.20 6.71 -17.81
C ALA A 202 14.00 7.75 -16.99
N THR A 203 13.40 8.32 -15.95
CA THR A 203 14.05 9.31 -15.08
C THR A 203 15.00 8.68 -14.07
N ASN A 204 14.82 7.37 -13.79
CA ASN A 204 15.63 6.55 -12.87
C ASN A 204 15.99 5.20 -13.52
N ILE A 205 16.46 5.25 -14.76
CA ILE A 205 16.56 4.06 -15.62
C ILE A 205 17.54 3.02 -15.07
N GLU A 206 18.68 3.41 -14.53
CA GLU A 206 19.70 2.48 -14.00
C GLU A 206 19.13 1.56 -12.94
N ARG A 207 18.35 2.11 -12.04
CA ARG A 207 17.73 1.34 -10.99
C ARG A 207 16.66 0.37 -11.52
N ASN A 208 15.87 0.82 -12.49
CA ASN A 208 14.80 0.01 -13.07
C ASN A 208 15.37 -1.15 -13.90
N LEU A 209 16.50 -0.97 -14.55
CA LEU A 209 17.16 -1.99 -15.34
C LEU A 209 17.62 -3.21 -14.50
N TYR A 210 17.87 -3.06 -13.20
CA TYR A 210 18.26 -4.19 -12.36
C TYR A 210 17.21 -5.30 -12.33
N LEU A 211 15.94 -4.94 -12.19
CA LEU A 211 14.83 -5.88 -12.29
C LEU A 211 14.72 -6.45 -13.71
N THR A 212 14.88 -5.60 -14.73
CA THR A 212 14.84 -6.01 -16.14
C THR A 212 15.84 -7.14 -16.43
N MET A 213 17.06 -7.01 -15.92
CA MET A 213 18.08 -8.04 -16.11
C MET A 213 17.69 -9.38 -15.49
N GLN A 214 17.09 -9.37 -14.31
CA GLN A 214 16.59 -10.60 -13.68
C GLN A 214 15.41 -11.21 -14.46
N LEU A 215 14.56 -10.38 -15.08
CA LEU A 215 13.49 -10.87 -15.95
C LEU A 215 14.01 -11.46 -17.25
N LEU A 216 15.08 -10.91 -17.82
CA LEU A 216 15.74 -11.48 -19.01
C LEU A 216 16.33 -12.86 -18.73
N GLU A 217 16.85 -13.09 -17.52
CA GLU A 217 17.34 -14.41 -17.07
C GLU A 217 16.23 -15.48 -17.01
N MET A 218 14.94 -15.05 -16.98
CA MET A 218 13.79 -15.97 -16.94
C MET A 218 13.38 -16.57 -18.29
N ASP A 219 14.01 -16.14 -19.37
CA ASP A 219 13.79 -16.71 -20.73
C ASP A 219 12.32 -16.69 -21.20
N ILE A 220 11.57 -15.66 -20.78
CA ILE A 220 10.16 -15.43 -21.16
C ILE A 220 10.12 -14.29 -22.18
N PRO A 221 9.30 -14.39 -23.26
CA PRO A 221 9.08 -13.29 -24.20
C PRO A 221 8.80 -11.99 -23.46
N MET A 222 9.52 -10.92 -23.79
CA MET A 222 9.40 -9.65 -23.04
C MET A 222 9.47 -8.45 -23.97
N VAL A 223 8.62 -7.45 -23.71
CA VAL A 223 8.71 -6.08 -24.25
C VAL A 223 8.97 -5.10 -23.10
N VAL A 224 9.88 -4.17 -23.34
CA VAL A 224 10.24 -3.14 -22.38
C VAL A 224 9.56 -1.82 -22.76
N ALA A 225 8.74 -1.26 -21.88
CA ALA A 225 8.09 0.04 -22.02
C ALA A 225 8.84 1.09 -21.20
N VAL A 226 9.58 1.98 -21.86
CA VAL A 226 10.35 3.06 -21.20
C VAL A 226 9.43 4.25 -21.02
N ASN A 227 8.90 4.41 -19.82
CA ASN A 227 7.89 5.41 -19.47
C ASN A 227 8.52 6.74 -19.01
N MET A 228 7.70 7.80 -18.99
CA MET A 228 8.11 9.17 -18.61
C MET A 228 9.10 9.80 -19.60
N MET A 229 9.08 9.37 -20.85
CA MET A 229 9.93 9.95 -21.89
C MET A 229 9.67 11.43 -22.10
N ASP A 230 8.46 11.90 -21.86
CA ASP A 230 8.10 13.32 -21.90
C ASP A 230 8.84 14.17 -20.85
N GLU A 231 9.13 13.60 -19.67
CA GLU A 231 9.94 14.27 -18.66
C GLU A 231 11.42 14.31 -19.05
N VAL A 232 11.95 13.21 -19.58
CA VAL A 232 13.35 13.14 -20.05
C VAL A 232 13.60 14.16 -21.17
N VAL A 233 12.77 14.14 -22.21
CA VAL A 233 12.86 15.07 -23.34
C VAL A 233 12.61 16.52 -22.90
N GLY A 234 11.63 16.76 -22.01
CA GLY A 234 11.35 18.09 -21.44
C GLY A 234 12.50 18.69 -20.63
N ASN A 235 13.41 17.87 -20.11
CA ASN A 235 14.61 18.26 -19.40
C ASN A 235 15.89 18.18 -20.25
N GLN A 236 15.76 18.06 -21.56
CA GLN A 236 16.88 17.97 -22.53
C GLN A 236 17.75 16.71 -22.35
N GLY A 237 17.21 15.65 -21.79
CA GLY A 237 17.79 14.32 -21.84
C GLY A 237 17.32 13.56 -23.08
N SER A 238 18.00 12.47 -23.38
CA SER A 238 17.61 11.56 -24.46
C SER A 238 18.01 10.12 -24.15
N ILE A 239 17.29 9.15 -24.73
CA ILE A 239 17.61 7.73 -24.66
C ILE A 239 17.70 7.22 -26.10
N ASN A 240 18.82 6.59 -26.43
CA ASN A 240 18.96 5.89 -27.71
C ASN A 240 18.29 4.50 -27.59
N VAL A 241 17.01 4.44 -27.89
CA VAL A 241 16.17 3.27 -27.75
C VAL A 241 16.69 2.12 -28.63
N ASN A 242 17.06 2.40 -29.90
CA ASN A 242 17.53 1.39 -30.83
C ASN A 242 18.85 0.71 -30.39
N GLU A 243 19.77 1.50 -29.85
CA GLU A 243 21.02 0.94 -29.31
C GLU A 243 20.77 0.13 -28.04
N MET A 244 19.84 0.61 -27.19
CA MET A 244 19.43 -0.10 -25.97
C MET A 244 18.76 -1.43 -26.29
N GLU A 245 17.89 -1.50 -27.32
CA GLU A 245 17.33 -2.75 -27.87
C GLU A 245 18.42 -3.73 -28.29
N SER A 246 19.39 -3.22 -29.06
CA SER A 246 20.52 -4.02 -29.55
C SER A 246 21.34 -4.63 -28.41
N LEU A 247 21.51 -3.88 -27.33
CA LEU A 247 22.30 -4.31 -26.17
C LEU A 247 21.54 -5.24 -25.23
N LEU A 248 20.22 -5.03 -25.07
CA LEU A 248 19.37 -5.87 -24.21
C LEU A 248 18.78 -7.08 -24.95
N GLY A 249 18.65 -7.01 -26.27
CA GLY A 249 18.12 -8.11 -27.08
C GLY A 249 16.61 -8.34 -26.92
N VAL A 250 15.86 -7.27 -26.65
CA VAL A 250 14.38 -7.28 -26.52
C VAL A 250 13.81 -5.97 -27.07
N PRO A 251 12.57 -5.96 -27.59
CA PRO A 251 11.92 -4.74 -28.05
C PRO A 251 11.77 -3.72 -26.94
N ILE A 252 12.13 -2.46 -27.21
CA ILE A 252 12.03 -1.34 -26.28
C ILE A 252 11.19 -0.23 -26.87
N VAL A 253 10.08 0.12 -26.21
CA VAL A 253 9.14 1.12 -26.71
C VAL A 253 9.15 2.35 -25.79
N PRO A 254 9.49 3.54 -26.28
CA PRO A 254 9.40 4.77 -25.52
C PRO A 254 7.94 5.19 -25.37
N ILE A 255 7.49 5.46 -24.13
CA ILE A 255 6.10 5.81 -23.85
C ILE A 255 5.97 6.99 -22.89
N SER A 256 4.78 7.61 -22.92
CA SER A 256 4.24 8.41 -21.82
C SER A 256 2.85 7.86 -21.46
N ALA A 257 2.80 6.98 -20.45
CA ALA A 257 1.55 6.36 -20.03
C ALA A 257 0.52 7.40 -19.54
N ALA A 258 0.97 8.50 -18.93
CA ALA A 258 0.11 9.59 -18.47
C ALA A 258 -0.58 10.32 -19.63
N LYS A 259 0.11 10.47 -20.79
CA LYS A 259 -0.43 11.10 -22.00
C LYS A 259 -1.04 10.11 -22.99
N ASN A 260 -0.90 8.81 -22.75
CA ASN A 260 -1.27 7.72 -23.65
C ASN A 260 -0.52 7.77 -25.00
N GLU A 261 0.77 8.13 -24.95
CA GLU A 261 1.67 8.15 -26.10
C GLU A 261 2.49 6.88 -26.14
N GLY A 262 2.66 6.23 -27.30
CA GLY A 262 3.43 4.99 -27.50
C GLY A 262 2.78 3.71 -26.96
N VAL A 263 1.61 3.77 -26.32
CA VAL A 263 0.95 2.60 -25.71
C VAL A 263 0.47 1.60 -26.77
N ASP A 264 -0.02 2.09 -27.92
CA ASP A 264 -0.46 1.22 -29.02
C ASP A 264 0.71 0.43 -29.61
N GLU A 265 1.92 1.00 -29.60
CA GLU A 265 3.13 0.33 -30.07
C GLU A 265 3.55 -0.78 -29.09
N VAL A 266 3.47 -0.53 -27.76
CA VAL A 266 3.67 -1.59 -26.76
C VAL A 266 2.71 -2.76 -26.98
N VAL A 267 1.45 -2.48 -27.29
CA VAL A 267 0.44 -3.52 -27.58
C VAL A 267 0.83 -4.36 -28.80
N LYS A 268 1.26 -3.73 -29.89
CA LYS A 268 1.68 -4.43 -31.11
C LYS A 268 2.85 -5.37 -30.83
N HIS A 269 3.90 -4.88 -30.17
CA HIS A 269 5.05 -5.71 -29.80
C HIS A 269 4.66 -6.81 -28.83
N ALA A 270 3.87 -6.51 -27.79
CA ALA A 270 3.42 -7.52 -26.85
C ALA A 270 2.63 -8.65 -27.51
N LEU A 271 1.71 -8.32 -28.43
CA LEU A 271 0.94 -9.32 -29.19
C LEU A 271 1.85 -10.16 -30.07
N HIS A 272 2.83 -9.55 -30.73
CA HIS A 272 3.76 -10.23 -31.62
C HIS A 272 4.62 -11.24 -30.88
N ILE A 273 5.37 -10.77 -29.85
CA ILE A 273 6.28 -11.64 -29.07
C ILE A 273 5.53 -12.77 -28.35
N ALA A 274 4.31 -12.50 -27.84
CA ALA A 274 3.50 -13.53 -27.17
C ALA A 274 2.97 -14.56 -28.16
N LYS A 275 2.55 -14.15 -29.37
CA LYS A 275 2.04 -15.05 -30.41
C LYS A 275 3.12 -15.96 -30.95
N TYR A 276 4.30 -15.42 -31.24
CA TYR A 276 5.43 -16.14 -31.84
C TYR A 276 6.39 -16.70 -30.82
N GLN A 277 6.19 -16.46 -29.51
CA GLN A 277 7.04 -16.93 -28.41
C GLN A 277 8.51 -16.54 -28.57
N GLU A 278 8.74 -15.28 -28.97
CA GLU A 278 10.08 -14.74 -29.18
C GLU A 278 10.77 -14.47 -27.85
N LYS A 279 11.83 -15.21 -27.59
CA LYS A 279 12.62 -15.14 -26.37
C LYS A 279 13.65 -14.01 -26.43
N PRO A 280 14.10 -13.49 -25.26
CA PRO A 280 15.19 -12.54 -25.22
C PRO A 280 16.46 -13.09 -25.89
N LEU A 281 17.06 -12.30 -26.78
CA LEU A 281 18.29 -12.71 -27.48
C LEU A 281 19.52 -12.70 -26.57
N ARG A 282 19.46 -11.96 -25.44
CA ARG A 282 20.56 -11.85 -24.51
C ARG A 282 20.14 -12.21 -23.09
N GLN A 283 20.87 -13.13 -22.51
CA GLN A 283 20.70 -13.54 -21.11
C GLN A 283 22.03 -13.46 -20.33
N ASP A 284 23.17 -13.39 -21.04
CA ASP A 284 24.51 -13.29 -20.45
C ASP A 284 24.98 -11.83 -20.41
N PHE A 285 25.16 -11.32 -19.20
CA PHE A 285 25.60 -9.96 -18.92
C PHE A 285 27.01 -9.87 -18.36
N CYS A 286 27.69 -11.04 -18.27
CA CYS A 286 29.02 -11.13 -17.71
C CYS A 286 30.06 -10.45 -18.61
N ASP A 287 31.01 -9.74 -18.00
CA ASP A 287 32.23 -9.33 -18.67
C ASP A 287 33.25 -10.47 -18.60
N LYS A 288 33.71 -10.91 -19.77
CA LYS A 288 34.69 -11.99 -19.87
C LYS A 288 36.13 -11.56 -19.53
N GLU A 289 36.37 -10.26 -19.56
CA GLU A 289 37.70 -9.67 -19.27
C GLU A 289 37.82 -9.30 -17.78
N ASP A 290 36.71 -9.06 -17.10
CA ASP A 290 36.71 -8.67 -15.72
C ASP A 290 37.18 -9.81 -14.80
N HIS A 291 38.29 -9.59 -14.07
CA HIS A 291 38.95 -10.60 -13.23
C HIS A 291 39.10 -11.98 -13.95
N ASN A 292 39.56 -11.96 -15.19
CA ASN A 292 39.65 -13.15 -16.08
C ASN A 292 38.33 -13.91 -16.24
N GLY A 293 37.19 -13.22 -16.15
CA GLY A 293 35.86 -13.79 -16.27
C GLY A 293 35.45 -14.69 -15.09
N ALA A 294 35.86 -14.38 -13.89
CA ALA A 294 35.58 -15.20 -12.70
C ALA A 294 34.08 -15.44 -12.49
N VAL A 295 33.22 -14.41 -12.57
CA VAL A 295 31.77 -14.55 -12.47
C VAL A 295 31.18 -15.32 -13.64
N HIS A 296 31.65 -15.09 -14.87
CA HIS A 296 31.22 -15.81 -16.06
C HIS A 296 31.51 -17.32 -15.93
N ARG A 297 32.74 -17.71 -15.56
CA ARG A 297 33.09 -19.10 -15.34
C ARG A 297 32.28 -19.76 -14.25
N CYS A 298 32.04 -19.04 -13.13
CA CYS A 298 31.23 -19.53 -12.03
C CYS A 298 29.80 -19.83 -12.48
N ILE A 299 29.13 -18.87 -13.14
CA ILE A 299 27.76 -19.07 -13.61
C ILE A 299 27.68 -20.23 -14.61
N HIS A 300 28.59 -20.31 -15.58
CA HIS A 300 28.60 -21.42 -16.55
C HIS A 300 28.88 -22.79 -15.90
N ALA A 301 29.79 -22.88 -14.93
CA ALA A 301 30.03 -24.11 -14.20
C ALA A 301 28.80 -24.54 -13.39
N VAL A 302 28.12 -23.61 -12.76
CA VAL A 302 26.87 -23.85 -11.99
C VAL A 302 25.74 -24.25 -12.94
N ILE A 303 25.60 -23.61 -14.12
CA ILE A 303 24.60 -24.00 -15.13
C ILE A 303 24.78 -25.50 -15.48
N HIS A 304 25.97 -25.94 -15.82
CA HIS A 304 26.22 -27.34 -16.13
C HIS A 304 25.96 -28.30 -14.96
N LEU A 305 26.15 -27.81 -13.71
CA LEU A 305 25.90 -28.61 -12.52
C LEU A 305 24.41 -28.84 -12.27
N ILE A 306 23.56 -27.80 -12.56
CA ILE A 306 22.15 -27.81 -12.15
C ILE A 306 21.17 -27.96 -13.32
N GLU A 307 21.61 -28.07 -14.56
CA GLU A 307 20.77 -28.09 -15.78
C GLU A 307 19.64 -29.12 -15.68
N ASP A 308 19.98 -30.37 -15.37
CA ASP A 308 19.01 -31.46 -15.21
C ASP A 308 18.00 -31.23 -14.10
N HIS A 309 18.43 -30.58 -12.99
CA HIS A 309 17.59 -30.25 -11.85
C HIS A 309 16.66 -29.10 -12.16
N ALA A 310 17.16 -28.06 -12.84
CA ALA A 310 16.39 -26.93 -13.26
C ALA A 310 15.30 -27.29 -14.27
N GLU A 311 15.64 -28.20 -15.26
CA GLU A 311 14.67 -28.73 -16.21
C GLU A 311 13.56 -29.52 -15.51
N LYS A 312 13.91 -30.41 -14.57
CA LYS A 312 12.94 -31.17 -13.78
C LYS A 312 12.05 -30.27 -12.93
N ALA A 313 12.61 -29.20 -12.35
CA ALA A 313 11.88 -28.20 -11.58
C ALA A 313 11.13 -27.20 -12.48
N GLN A 314 11.35 -27.24 -13.79
CA GLN A 314 10.79 -26.31 -14.78
C GLN A 314 11.12 -24.84 -14.49
N ILE A 315 12.32 -24.57 -13.98
CA ILE A 315 12.85 -23.24 -13.72
C ILE A 315 13.86 -22.90 -14.82
N PRO A 316 13.87 -21.67 -15.36
CA PRO A 316 14.88 -21.24 -16.32
C PRO A 316 16.29 -21.40 -15.75
N VAL A 317 17.15 -22.10 -16.48
CA VAL A 317 18.46 -22.60 -15.98
C VAL A 317 19.36 -21.45 -15.54
N ARG A 318 19.40 -20.35 -16.32
CA ARG A 318 20.21 -19.18 -16.00
C ARG A 318 19.78 -18.51 -14.72
N PHE A 319 18.47 -18.29 -14.56
CA PHE A 319 17.90 -17.73 -13.34
C PHE A 319 18.14 -18.64 -12.12
N ALA A 320 17.98 -19.96 -12.31
CA ALA A 320 18.29 -20.93 -11.26
C ALA A 320 19.76 -20.87 -10.84
N ALA A 321 20.69 -20.75 -11.79
CA ALA A 321 22.13 -20.70 -11.52
C ALA A 321 22.51 -19.42 -10.75
N THR A 322 22.07 -18.24 -11.20
CA THR A 322 22.36 -16.99 -10.49
C THR A 322 21.79 -16.99 -9.09
N LYS A 323 20.56 -17.49 -8.90
CA LYS A 323 19.92 -17.58 -7.58
C LYS A 323 20.56 -18.65 -6.67
N ALA A 324 21.01 -19.77 -7.24
CA ALA A 324 21.76 -20.78 -6.48
C ALA A 324 23.11 -20.24 -6.00
N ILE A 325 23.83 -19.47 -6.84
CA ILE A 325 25.07 -18.79 -6.45
C ILE A 325 24.79 -17.78 -5.32
N GLU A 326 23.74 -16.96 -5.44
CA GLU A 326 23.30 -16.02 -4.39
C GLU A 326 22.89 -16.74 -3.07
N GLY A 327 22.64 -18.04 -3.11
CA GLY A 327 22.22 -18.84 -1.96
C GLY A 327 20.73 -18.69 -1.64
N ASP A 328 19.87 -18.45 -2.64
CA ASP A 328 18.42 -18.34 -2.48
C ASP A 328 17.81 -19.66 -1.99
N PRO A 329 17.26 -19.71 -0.75
CA PRO A 329 16.78 -20.93 -0.15
C PRO A 329 15.60 -21.54 -0.90
N LEU A 330 14.74 -20.72 -1.53
CA LEU A 330 13.58 -21.21 -2.26
C LEU A 330 13.98 -21.93 -3.55
N ILE A 331 15.01 -21.45 -4.24
CA ILE A 331 15.53 -22.12 -5.44
C ILE A 331 16.31 -23.38 -5.06
N LEU A 332 17.16 -23.33 -4.05
CA LEU A 332 17.92 -24.51 -3.60
C LEU A 332 16.98 -25.64 -3.15
N GLU A 333 15.88 -25.33 -2.47
CA GLU A 333 14.85 -26.30 -2.10
C GLU A 333 14.16 -26.94 -3.32
N GLN A 334 13.89 -26.13 -4.37
CA GLN A 334 13.26 -26.62 -5.60
C GLN A 334 14.20 -27.45 -6.47
N LEU A 335 15.48 -27.11 -6.52
CA LEU A 335 16.49 -27.84 -7.28
C LEU A 335 16.76 -29.21 -6.67
N LYS A 336 16.60 -29.41 -5.37
CA LYS A 336 16.81 -30.69 -4.66
C LYS A 336 18.18 -31.32 -4.97
N LEU A 337 19.24 -30.52 -4.92
CA LEU A 337 20.60 -30.97 -5.13
C LEU A 337 21.01 -31.99 -4.05
N ASP A 338 21.82 -32.99 -4.43
CA ASP A 338 22.39 -33.91 -3.47
C ASP A 338 23.56 -33.27 -2.68
N GLN A 339 24.08 -33.97 -1.70
CA GLN A 339 25.13 -33.41 -0.84
C GLN A 339 26.44 -33.16 -1.64
N ASN A 340 26.78 -34.00 -2.59
CA ASN A 340 27.98 -33.83 -3.41
C ASN A 340 27.84 -32.64 -4.37
N GLU A 341 26.67 -32.48 -4.94
CA GLU A 341 26.34 -31.35 -5.82
C GLU A 341 26.35 -30.03 -5.04
N MET A 342 25.83 -30.00 -3.81
CA MET A 342 25.93 -28.85 -2.93
C MET A 342 27.36 -28.49 -2.55
N GLU A 343 28.20 -29.50 -2.25
CA GLU A 343 29.62 -29.28 -1.95
C GLU A 343 30.37 -28.78 -3.20
N MET A 344 30.03 -29.26 -4.40
CA MET A 344 30.59 -28.77 -5.65
C MET A 344 30.16 -27.34 -5.94
N LEU A 345 28.89 -27.03 -5.77
CA LEU A 345 28.38 -25.66 -5.87
C LEU A 345 29.14 -24.69 -4.95
N GLU A 346 29.30 -25.06 -3.69
CA GLU A 346 30.03 -24.24 -2.71
C GLU A 346 31.51 -24.09 -3.08
N HIS A 347 32.14 -25.12 -3.66
CA HIS A 347 33.53 -25.04 -4.12
C HIS A 347 33.69 -24.07 -5.30
N ILE A 348 32.79 -24.13 -6.29
CA ILE A 348 32.79 -23.24 -7.47
C ILE A 348 32.58 -21.81 -7.02
N VAL A 349 31.59 -21.56 -6.13
CA VAL A 349 31.27 -20.22 -5.60
C VAL A 349 32.45 -19.67 -4.81
N LYS A 350 33.07 -20.47 -3.92
CA LYS A 350 34.19 -20.00 -3.09
C LYS A 350 35.42 -19.67 -3.95
N GLN A 351 35.64 -20.34 -5.05
CA GLN A 351 36.69 -19.98 -6.01
C GLN A 351 36.43 -18.59 -6.60
N MET A 352 35.20 -18.30 -7.04
CA MET A 352 34.81 -16.97 -7.55
C MET A 352 34.98 -15.88 -6.47
N GLU A 353 34.53 -16.15 -5.24
CA GLU A 353 34.66 -15.21 -4.12
C GLU A 353 36.14 -14.85 -3.87
N THR A 354 37.04 -15.84 -3.97
CA THR A 354 38.48 -15.63 -3.77
C THR A 354 39.09 -14.82 -4.93
N GLU A 355 38.69 -15.10 -6.17
CA GLU A 355 39.21 -14.39 -7.34
C GLU A 355 38.71 -12.95 -7.46
N ARG A 356 37.48 -12.67 -6.96
CA ARG A 356 36.83 -11.34 -7.02
C ARG A 356 37.10 -10.48 -5.79
N ASP A 357 37.54 -11.07 -4.69
CA ASP A 357 37.60 -10.41 -3.36
C ASP A 357 36.24 -9.83 -2.93
N LEU A 358 35.17 -10.45 -3.41
CA LEU A 358 33.78 -10.11 -3.10
C LEU A 358 33.02 -11.39 -2.72
N ASP A 359 32.05 -11.27 -1.82
CA ASP A 359 31.16 -12.39 -1.56
C ASP A 359 30.20 -12.63 -2.74
N ARG A 360 29.63 -13.83 -2.80
CA ARG A 360 28.78 -14.33 -3.90
C ARG A 360 27.64 -13.38 -4.31
N SER A 361 26.91 -12.84 -3.34
CA SER A 361 25.78 -11.95 -3.61
C SER A 361 26.25 -10.59 -4.13
N ALA A 362 27.33 -10.04 -3.56
CA ALA A 362 27.91 -8.79 -4.02
C ALA A 362 28.52 -8.95 -5.44
N ALA A 363 29.17 -10.08 -5.74
CA ALA A 363 29.75 -10.33 -7.06
C ALA A 363 28.69 -10.42 -8.17
N ILE A 364 27.55 -11.06 -7.90
CA ILE A 364 26.43 -11.12 -8.86
C ILE A 364 25.74 -9.75 -9.02
N ALA A 365 25.56 -9.01 -7.94
CA ALA A 365 24.98 -7.67 -8.01
C ALA A 365 25.90 -6.72 -8.78
N ASP A 366 27.19 -6.75 -8.49
CA ASP A 366 28.24 -5.94 -9.14
C ASP A 366 28.27 -6.20 -10.65
N MET A 367 28.29 -7.47 -11.09
CA MET A 367 28.19 -7.84 -12.49
C MET A 367 26.98 -7.22 -13.20
N ARG A 368 25.80 -7.19 -12.55
CA ARG A 368 24.60 -6.57 -13.12
C ARG A 368 24.70 -5.06 -13.19
N PHE A 369 25.18 -4.42 -12.12
CA PHE A 369 25.34 -2.95 -12.11
C PHE A 369 26.43 -2.46 -13.07
N ASP A 370 27.54 -3.17 -13.21
CA ASP A 370 28.57 -2.87 -14.20
C ASP A 370 28.03 -2.91 -15.64
N PHE A 371 27.18 -3.88 -15.93
CA PHE A 371 26.51 -3.96 -17.24
C PHE A 371 25.53 -2.79 -17.42
N ILE A 372 24.73 -2.48 -16.39
CA ILE A 372 23.77 -1.37 -16.42
C ILE A 372 24.49 -0.04 -16.62
N GLU A 373 25.59 0.20 -15.91
CA GLU A 373 26.37 1.42 -16.02
C GLU A 373 26.90 1.60 -17.45
N ARG A 374 27.52 0.57 -18.02
CA ARG A 374 28.01 0.57 -19.42
C ARG A 374 26.87 0.77 -20.42
N LEU A 375 25.73 0.13 -20.23
CA LEU A 375 24.55 0.30 -21.07
C LEU A 375 24.06 1.74 -21.03
N CYS A 376 23.93 2.32 -19.84
CA CYS A 376 23.44 3.70 -19.67
C CYS A 376 24.45 4.73 -20.17
N GLU A 377 25.76 4.52 -20.01
CA GLU A 377 26.80 5.39 -20.59
C GLU A 377 26.72 5.46 -22.11
N GLN A 378 26.34 4.37 -22.78
CA GLN A 378 26.23 4.31 -24.23
C GLN A 378 24.90 4.82 -24.77
N THR A 379 23.81 4.66 -24.00
CA THR A 379 22.45 4.85 -24.53
C THR A 379 21.68 6.02 -23.89
N VAL A 380 22.12 6.53 -22.72
CA VAL A 380 21.35 7.52 -21.95
C VAL A 380 22.13 8.82 -21.81
N VAL A 381 21.55 9.91 -22.30
CA VAL A 381 22.03 11.28 -22.03
C VAL A 381 21.21 11.86 -20.89
N LYS A 382 21.80 11.91 -19.70
CA LYS A 382 21.13 12.46 -18.52
C LYS A 382 20.96 13.97 -18.64
N PRO A 383 19.81 14.53 -18.29
CA PRO A 383 19.65 15.98 -18.19
C PRO A 383 20.59 16.53 -17.10
N LYS A 384 21.19 17.69 -17.35
CA LYS A 384 22.11 18.33 -16.38
C LYS A 384 21.46 18.64 -15.04
N GLU A 385 20.17 19.02 -15.06
CA GLU A 385 19.33 19.27 -13.89
C GLU A 385 17.87 19.00 -14.24
N SER A 386 17.18 18.11 -13.50
CA SER A 386 15.75 17.90 -13.66
C SER A 386 14.98 19.03 -12.98
N LYS A 387 14.11 19.72 -13.73
CA LYS A 387 13.23 20.78 -13.20
C LYS A 387 12.31 20.24 -12.10
N GLU A 388 11.85 19.00 -12.27
CA GLU A 388 11.01 18.29 -11.31
C GLU A 388 11.76 18.04 -10.00
N ARG A 389 13.02 17.63 -10.08
CA ARG A 389 13.88 17.42 -8.91
C ARG A 389 14.14 18.72 -8.16
N ILE A 390 14.56 19.79 -8.85
CA ILE A 390 14.78 21.10 -8.23
C ILE A 390 13.52 21.62 -7.54
N ARG A 391 12.35 21.44 -8.19
CA ARG A 391 11.06 21.81 -7.62
C ARG A 391 10.76 20.97 -6.36
N SER A 392 11.01 19.67 -6.42
CA SER A 392 10.79 18.74 -5.29
C SER A 392 11.70 19.10 -4.12
N GLU A 393 12.98 19.38 -4.34
CA GLU A 393 13.91 19.81 -3.29
C GLU A 393 13.49 21.13 -2.62
N LYS A 394 12.98 22.11 -3.41
CA LYS A 394 12.45 23.38 -2.86
C LYS A 394 11.23 23.14 -1.99
N ILE A 395 10.33 22.27 -2.39
CA ILE A 395 9.13 21.91 -1.63
C ILE A 395 9.54 21.13 -0.37
N ASP A 396 10.45 20.16 -0.49
CA ASP A 396 10.92 19.34 0.60
C ASP A 396 11.66 20.16 1.67
N ARG A 397 12.33 21.24 1.30
CA ARG A 397 12.93 22.17 2.29
C ARG A 397 11.92 22.68 3.32
N VAL A 398 10.65 22.82 2.92
CA VAL A 398 9.56 23.25 3.80
C VAL A 398 8.85 22.05 4.40
N LEU A 399 8.43 21.08 3.58
CA LEU A 399 7.59 19.97 4.01
C LEU A 399 8.33 18.89 4.83
N THR A 400 9.64 18.75 4.66
CA THR A 400 10.48 17.84 5.43
C THR A 400 11.55 18.56 6.28
N GLY A 401 11.43 19.89 6.45
CA GLY A 401 12.34 20.67 7.25
C GLY A 401 12.28 20.33 8.74
N LYS A 402 13.41 20.44 9.45
CA LYS A 402 13.56 20.04 10.87
C LYS A 402 12.47 20.57 11.81
N TYR A 403 12.02 21.81 11.62
CA TYR A 403 11.01 22.47 12.47
C TYR A 403 9.67 22.65 11.78
N THR A 404 9.61 22.58 10.46
CA THR A 404 8.43 22.86 9.65
C THR A 404 7.63 21.62 9.29
N ALA A 405 8.24 20.43 9.24
CA ALA A 405 7.61 19.21 8.79
C ALA A 405 6.34 18.85 9.57
N ILE A 406 6.40 18.79 10.91
CA ILE A 406 5.25 18.44 11.74
C ILE A 406 4.16 19.51 11.69
N PRO A 407 4.45 20.82 11.86
CA PRO A 407 3.44 21.86 11.69
C PRO A 407 2.77 21.88 10.32
N CYS A 408 3.54 21.73 9.24
CA CYS A 408 2.98 21.64 7.88
C CYS A 408 2.08 20.42 7.71
N PHE A 409 2.53 19.28 8.20
CA PHE A 409 1.74 18.05 8.18
C PHE A 409 0.41 18.21 8.92
N VAL A 410 0.43 18.71 10.15
CA VAL A 410 -0.78 18.97 10.92
C VAL A 410 -1.68 19.98 10.21
N GLY A 411 -1.11 21.06 9.66
CA GLY A 411 -1.85 22.07 8.92
C GLY A 411 -2.56 21.52 7.68
N ILE A 412 -1.86 20.70 6.88
CA ILE A 412 -2.43 20.03 5.70
C ILE A 412 -3.55 19.06 6.12
N MET A 413 -3.35 18.26 7.17
CA MET A 413 -4.37 17.33 7.64
C MET A 413 -5.61 18.05 8.18
N VAL A 414 -5.43 19.14 8.96
CA VAL A 414 -6.55 19.97 9.42
C VAL A 414 -7.31 20.57 8.24
N LEU A 415 -6.60 21.04 7.21
CA LEU A 415 -7.23 21.58 6.00
C LEU A 415 -8.02 20.50 5.25
N VAL A 416 -7.44 19.33 5.03
CA VAL A 416 -8.10 18.19 4.38
C VAL A 416 -9.36 17.79 5.14
N PHE A 417 -9.27 17.63 6.45
CA PHE A 417 -10.44 17.28 7.27
C PHE A 417 -11.49 18.38 7.28
N TYR A 418 -11.09 19.66 7.38
CA TYR A 418 -12.01 20.77 7.34
C TYR A 418 -12.78 20.83 6.01
N LEU A 419 -12.08 20.70 4.87
CA LEU A 419 -12.72 20.68 3.55
C LEU A 419 -13.64 19.47 3.38
N THR A 420 -13.22 18.30 3.86
CA THR A 420 -13.99 17.07 3.77
C THR A 420 -15.27 17.10 4.59
N PHE A 421 -15.18 17.51 5.88
CA PHE A 421 -16.27 17.35 6.80
C PHE A 421 -17.16 18.60 6.97
N ASN A 422 -16.64 19.79 6.69
CA ASN A 422 -17.38 21.04 6.90
C ASN A 422 -17.75 21.77 5.61
N VAL A 423 -17.04 21.54 4.51
CA VAL A 423 -17.27 22.30 3.28
C VAL A 423 -17.82 21.38 2.18
N ILE A 424 -16.94 20.66 1.50
CA ILE A 424 -17.29 19.89 0.28
C ILE A 424 -18.14 18.68 0.63
N GLY A 425 -17.67 17.84 1.55
CA GLY A 425 -18.37 16.62 1.92
C GLY A 425 -19.72 16.90 2.59
N ALA A 426 -19.79 17.87 3.48
CA ALA A 426 -21.04 18.27 4.12
C ALA A 426 -22.07 18.83 3.13
N TRP A 427 -21.62 19.65 2.18
CA TRP A 427 -22.50 20.19 1.13
C TRP A 427 -23.06 19.08 0.23
N LEU A 428 -22.22 18.17 -0.23
CA LEU A 428 -22.63 17.02 -1.05
C LEU A 428 -23.54 16.05 -0.25
N GLN A 429 -23.22 15.83 1.04
CA GLN A 429 -24.06 15.05 1.94
C GLN A 429 -25.44 15.66 2.08
N GLY A 430 -25.54 16.97 2.26
CA GLY A 430 -26.82 17.67 2.36
C GLY A 430 -27.70 17.48 1.12
N ILE A 431 -27.09 17.56 -0.08
CA ILE A 431 -27.82 17.32 -1.34
C ILE A 431 -28.33 15.87 -1.40
N LEU A 432 -27.49 14.89 -1.07
CA LEU A 432 -27.88 13.49 -1.10
C LEU A 432 -28.96 13.16 -0.08
N GLN A 433 -28.84 13.73 1.13
CA GLN A 433 -29.84 13.57 2.21
C GLN A 433 -31.20 14.12 1.77
N LEU A 434 -31.25 15.32 1.18
CA LEU A 434 -32.50 15.86 0.61
C LEU A 434 -33.13 14.93 -0.45
N GLY A 435 -32.30 14.27 -1.25
CA GLY A 435 -32.77 13.27 -2.20
C GLY A 435 -33.37 12.06 -1.53
N ILE A 436 -32.67 11.49 -0.52
CA ILE A 436 -33.13 10.33 0.26
C ILE A 436 -34.44 10.66 1.00
N ASP A 437 -34.50 11.83 1.65
CA ASP A 437 -35.69 12.26 2.38
C ASP A 437 -36.92 12.42 1.45
N LYS A 438 -36.74 13.02 0.28
CA LYS A 438 -37.82 13.11 -0.73
C LYS A 438 -38.31 11.73 -1.18
N ILE A 439 -37.39 10.81 -1.47
CA ILE A 439 -37.77 9.45 -1.88
C ILE A 439 -38.48 8.73 -0.73
N SER A 440 -37.99 8.88 0.49
CA SER A 440 -38.61 8.33 1.69
C SER A 440 -40.06 8.82 1.87
N VAL A 441 -40.28 10.15 1.77
CA VAL A 441 -41.62 10.75 1.89
C VAL A 441 -42.55 10.29 0.75
N LEU A 442 -42.07 10.22 -0.49
CA LEU A 442 -42.85 9.68 -1.60
C LEU A 442 -43.24 8.22 -1.39
N THR A 443 -42.29 7.41 -0.87
CA THR A 443 -42.53 6.00 -0.57
C THR A 443 -43.54 5.85 0.56
N ASP A 444 -43.43 6.67 1.61
CA ASP A 444 -44.34 6.70 2.74
C ASP A 444 -45.79 7.00 2.28
N GLN A 445 -45.96 8.04 1.46
CA GLN A 445 -47.24 8.38 0.86
C GLN A 445 -47.81 7.27 -0.02
N ALA A 446 -46.96 6.62 -0.84
CA ALA A 446 -47.38 5.53 -1.70
C ALA A 446 -47.81 4.30 -0.91
N LEU A 447 -47.07 3.91 0.13
CA LEU A 447 -47.40 2.78 1.02
C LEU A 447 -48.69 3.04 1.82
N THR A 448 -48.89 4.27 2.29
CA THR A 448 -50.10 4.70 2.98
C THR A 448 -51.31 4.67 2.05
N ALA A 449 -51.18 5.18 0.82
CA ALA A 449 -52.24 5.13 -0.19
C ALA A 449 -52.58 3.71 -0.62
N ALA A 450 -51.63 2.80 -0.62
CA ALA A 450 -51.82 1.38 -0.95
C ALA A 450 -52.36 0.56 0.23
N HIS A 451 -52.60 1.17 1.40
CA HIS A 451 -53.06 0.50 2.62
C HIS A 451 -52.21 -0.72 3.01
N VAL A 452 -50.90 -0.62 2.86
CA VAL A 452 -49.97 -1.70 3.17
C VAL A 452 -49.97 -1.99 4.68
N ASN A 453 -49.77 -3.27 5.06
CA ASN A 453 -49.69 -3.70 6.46
C ASN A 453 -48.63 -2.84 7.22
N HIS A 454 -49.04 -2.41 8.44
CA HIS A 454 -48.24 -1.53 9.29
C HIS A 454 -46.80 -2.05 9.55
N ALA A 455 -46.63 -3.37 9.68
CA ALA A 455 -45.30 -3.98 9.85
C ALA A 455 -44.41 -3.81 8.63
N ILE A 456 -44.95 -3.97 7.41
CA ILE A 456 -44.20 -3.80 6.16
C ILE A 456 -43.91 -2.30 5.96
N HIS A 457 -44.85 -1.42 6.26
CA HIS A 457 -44.68 0.03 6.19
C HIS A 457 -43.55 0.49 7.12
N SER A 458 -43.54 0.07 8.37
CA SER A 458 -42.48 0.39 9.35
C SER A 458 -41.12 -0.23 8.93
N LEU A 459 -41.09 -1.44 8.40
CA LEU A 459 -39.87 -2.05 7.88
C LEU A 459 -39.24 -1.23 6.75
N VAL A 460 -40.06 -0.78 5.80
CA VAL A 460 -39.57 0.00 4.65
C VAL A 460 -39.08 1.37 5.08
N ILE A 461 -39.87 2.12 5.84
CA ILE A 461 -39.56 3.51 6.21
C ILE A 461 -38.50 3.55 7.32
N GLU A 462 -38.72 2.85 8.43
CA GLU A 462 -37.81 2.91 9.58
C GLU A 462 -36.63 1.95 9.47
N GLY A 463 -36.85 0.74 8.98
CA GLY A 463 -35.80 -0.26 8.83
C GLY A 463 -34.86 0.05 7.65
N ILE A 464 -35.42 0.30 6.46
CA ILE A 464 -34.62 0.46 5.23
C ILE A 464 -34.23 1.92 5.01
N PHE A 465 -35.21 2.83 4.85
CA PHE A 465 -34.89 4.22 4.50
C PHE A 465 -34.12 4.94 5.61
N THR A 466 -34.51 4.81 6.86
CA THR A 466 -33.79 5.43 7.98
C THR A 466 -32.43 4.76 8.21
N GLY A 467 -32.38 3.41 8.22
CA GLY A 467 -31.15 2.67 8.50
C GLY A 467 -30.15 2.74 7.37
N VAL A 468 -30.56 2.40 6.14
CA VAL A 468 -29.65 2.39 4.98
C VAL A 468 -29.40 3.81 4.47
N GLY A 469 -30.42 4.68 4.50
CA GLY A 469 -30.33 6.07 4.08
C GLY A 469 -29.31 6.87 4.88
N SER A 470 -29.26 6.67 6.20
CA SER A 470 -28.26 7.33 7.07
C SER A 470 -26.84 6.95 6.66
N VAL A 471 -26.58 5.68 6.35
CA VAL A 471 -25.24 5.25 5.93
C VAL A 471 -24.91 5.71 4.52
N LEU A 472 -25.88 5.68 3.61
CA LEU A 472 -25.70 6.14 2.23
C LEU A 472 -25.38 7.65 2.19
N SER A 473 -25.97 8.43 3.09
CA SER A 473 -25.72 9.88 3.18
C SER A 473 -24.26 10.22 3.50
N PHE A 474 -23.48 9.30 4.09
CA PHE A 474 -22.04 9.50 4.34
C PHE A 474 -21.16 9.22 3.12
N LEU A 475 -21.67 8.60 2.07
CA LEU A 475 -20.90 8.26 0.86
C LEU A 475 -20.17 9.49 0.27
N PRO A 476 -20.78 10.67 0.12
CA PRO A 476 -20.08 11.86 -0.41
C PRO A 476 -18.89 12.29 0.45
N ILE A 477 -19.02 12.21 1.77
CA ILE A 477 -17.92 12.53 2.69
C ILE A 477 -16.75 11.56 2.47
N ILE A 478 -17.05 10.26 2.35
CA ILE A 478 -16.04 9.22 2.13
C ILE A 478 -15.35 9.42 0.78
N VAL A 479 -16.09 9.70 -0.28
CA VAL A 479 -15.54 9.98 -1.62
C VAL A 479 -14.66 11.23 -1.60
N THR A 480 -15.08 12.29 -0.92
CA THR A 480 -14.28 13.53 -0.77
C THR A 480 -12.99 13.27 0.01
N LEU A 481 -13.06 12.47 1.08
CA LEU A 481 -11.86 12.08 1.83
C LEU A 481 -10.88 11.30 0.94
N PHE A 482 -11.37 10.31 0.19
CA PHE A 482 -10.54 9.55 -0.74
C PHE A 482 -9.95 10.42 -1.84
N PHE A 483 -10.68 11.44 -2.31
CA PHE A 483 -10.15 12.40 -3.27
C PHE A 483 -8.89 13.10 -2.74
N PHE A 484 -8.95 13.66 -1.53
CA PHE A 484 -7.79 14.32 -0.93
C PHE A 484 -6.65 13.35 -0.62
N LEU A 485 -6.97 12.14 -0.16
CA LEU A 485 -5.96 11.12 0.12
C LEU A 485 -5.25 10.66 -1.16
N SER A 486 -6.00 10.41 -2.23
CA SER A 486 -5.42 10.09 -3.54
C SER A 486 -4.55 11.22 -4.07
N LEU A 487 -4.98 12.47 -3.90
CA LEU A 487 -4.17 13.63 -4.27
C LEU A 487 -2.85 13.68 -3.49
N MET A 488 -2.86 13.38 -2.20
CA MET A 488 -1.65 13.34 -1.36
C MET A 488 -0.75 12.14 -1.69
N GLU A 489 -1.34 10.99 -2.04
CA GLU A 489 -0.63 9.77 -2.43
C GLU A 489 0.06 9.94 -3.78
N ASP A 490 -0.70 10.28 -4.81
CA ASP A 490 -0.19 10.44 -6.18
C ASP A 490 0.79 11.60 -6.32
N SER A 491 0.64 12.65 -5.49
CA SER A 491 1.61 13.76 -5.45
C SER A 491 2.95 13.38 -4.84
N GLY A 492 3.09 12.22 -4.17
CA GLY A 492 4.29 11.80 -3.45
C GLY A 492 4.43 12.40 -2.03
N TYR A 493 3.42 13.17 -1.55
CA TYR A 493 3.47 13.76 -0.21
C TYR A 493 3.38 12.72 0.91
N ILE A 494 2.59 11.66 0.71
CA ILE A 494 2.45 10.56 1.68
C ILE A 494 3.79 9.86 1.97
N ALA A 495 4.64 9.70 0.96
CA ALA A 495 5.98 9.16 1.14
C ALA A 495 6.83 10.01 2.11
N ARG A 496 6.73 11.35 2.00
CA ARG A 496 7.42 12.28 2.90
C ARG A 496 6.86 12.21 4.33
N VAL A 497 5.56 12.09 4.48
CA VAL A 497 4.94 11.90 5.80
C VAL A 497 5.43 10.60 6.45
N ALA A 498 5.48 9.50 5.70
CA ALA A 498 6.02 8.24 6.19
C ALA A 498 7.49 8.37 6.62
N PHE A 499 8.31 9.06 5.82
CA PHE A 499 9.71 9.38 6.14
C PHE A 499 9.87 10.19 7.44
N VAL A 500 9.06 11.24 7.60
CA VAL A 500 9.11 12.09 8.81
C VAL A 500 8.67 11.35 10.06
N MET A 501 7.66 10.47 9.94
CA MET A 501 7.00 9.82 11.07
C MET A 501 7.65 8.48 11.48
N ASP A 502 8.58 7.92 10.68
CA ASP A 502 9.12 6.57 10.91
C ASP A 502 9.74 6.41 12.30
N LYS A 503 10.57 7.36 12.73
CA LYS A 503 11.22 7.29 14.05
C LYS A 503 10.24 7.25 15.22
N MET A 504 9.10 7.97 15.11
CA MET A 504 8.07 7.97 16.17
C MET A 504 7.31 6.66 16.20
N LEU A 505 6.90 6.17 15.03
CA LEU A 505 6.09 4.95 14.91
C LEU A 505 6.90 3.71 15.26
N ARG A 506 8.18 3.67 14.92
CA ARG A 506 9.09 2.58 15.30
C ARG A 506 9.20 2.37 16.81
N LYS A 507 9.17 3.44 17.60
CA LYS A 507 9.16 3.33 19.07
C LYS A 507 7.99 2.47 19.57
N ILE A 508 6.83 2.60 18.95
CA ILE A 508 5.65 1.81 19.28
C ILE A 508 5.54 0.50 18.47
N GLY A 509 6.56 0.17 17.68
CA GLY A 509 6.66 -1.10 16.95
C GLY A 509 6.02 -1.10 15.56
N LEU A 510 5.79 0.06 14.94
CA LEU A 510 5.23 0.22 13.61
C LEU A 510 6.22 0.88 12.65
N SER A 511 6.11 0.61 11.36
CA SER A 511 6.84 1.35 10.31
C SER A 511 6.20 2.71 10.01
N GLY A 512 6.97 3.62 9.44
CA GLY A 512 6.48 4.96 9.04
C GLY A 512 5.27 4.94 8.12
N ARG A 513 5.15 3.93 7.26
CA ARG A 513 4.00 3.76 6.35
C ARG A 513 2.67 3.55 7.09
N SER A 514 2.69 3.03 8.32
CA SER A 514 1.48 2.81 9.14
C SER A 514 0.76 4.11 9.52
N ILE A 515 1.41 5.28 9.39
CA ILE A 515 0.77 6.57 9.69
C ILE A 515 -0.45 6.82 8.79
N VAL A 516 -0.40 6.39 7.54
CA VAL A 516 -1.45 6.67 6.55
C VAL A 516 -2.77 6.02 6.93
N PRO A 517 -2.86 4.69 7.14
CA PRO A 517 -4.08 4.06 7.64
C PRO A 517 -4.56 4.66 8.98
N MET A 518 -3.63 4.98 9.89
CA MET A 518 -4.01 5.58 11.18
C MET A 518 -4.65 6.95 11.02
N LEU A 519 -4.15 7.79 10.11
CA LEU A 519 -4.73 9.10 9.80
C LEU A 519 -6.13 8.97 9.18
N ILE A 520 -6.28 8.06 8.22
CA ILE A 520 -7.58 7.73 7.62
C ILE A 520 -8.58 7.32 8.71
N GLY A 521 -8.11 6.64 9.77
CA GLY A 521 -8.90 6.21 10.92
C GLY A 521 -9.60 7.34 11.68
N PHE A 522 -9.06 8.56 11.66
CA PHE A 522 -9.76 9.75 12.20
C PHE A 522 -10.97 10.15 11.35
N GLY A 523 -10.97 9.83 10.07
CA GLY A 523 -12.14 9.98 9.22
C GLY A 523 -13.10 8.80 9.36
N CYS A 524 -12.68 7.61 8.98
CA CYS A 524 -13.49 6.40 9.06
C CYS A 524 -12.59 5.15 9.18
N THR A 525 -12.97 4.23 10.09
CA THR A 525 -12.23 2.99 10.32
C THR A 525 -12.30 2.03 9.12
N VAL A 526 -13.38 2.01 8.35
CA VAL A 526 -13.54 1.10 7.19
C VAL A 526 -12.45 1.33 6.14
N PRO A 527 -12.31 2.55 5.54
CA PRO A 527 -11.25 2.82 4.59
C PRO A 527 -9.86 2.72 5.22
N ALA A 528 -9.71 3.03 6.50
CA ALA A 528 -8.45 2.90 7.20
C ALA A 528 -7.94 1.44 7.23
N VAL A 529 -8.82 0.50 7.56
CA VAL A 529 -8.52 -0.94 7.52
C VAL A 529 -8.18 -1.40 6.11
N MET A 530 -8.92 -0.94 5.09
CA MET A 530 -8.63 -1.26 3.69
C MET A 530 -7.28 -0.68 3.22
N ALA A 531 -6.92 0.52 3.67
CA ALA A 531 -5.65 1.16 3.33
C ALA A 531 -4.43 0.42 3.89
N THR A 532 -4.59 -0.43 4.91
CA THR A 532 -3.47 -1.24 5.43
C THR A 532 -2.91 -2.25 4.44
N ARG A 533 -3.59 -2.49 3.30
CA ARG A 533 -3.09 -3.34 2.21
C ARG A 533 -1.81 -2.81 1.56
N THR A 534 -1.55 -1.51 1.68
CA THR A 534 -0.30 -0.90 1.20
C THR A 534 0.91 -1.19 2.10
N LEU A 535 0.70 -1.84 3.25
CA LEU A 535 1.78 -2.23 4.17
C LEU A 535 2.34 -3.59 3.75
N THR A 536 3.63 -3.63 3.48
CA THR A 536 4.37 -4.81 3.00
C THR A 536 4.53 -5.90 4.07
N SER A 537 4.46 -5.53 5.36
CA SER A 537 4.60 -6.44 6.49
C SER A 537 3.25 -6.89 7.02
N GLU A 538 3.02 -8.20 7.05
CA GLU A 538 1.81 -8.78 7.65
C GLU A 538 1.69 -8.44 9.15
N ARG A 539 2.82 -8.38 9.85
CA ARG A 539 2.90 -7.96 11.25
C ARG A 539 2.45 -6.52 11.44
N ASP A 540 3.03 -5.58 10.69
CA ASP A 540 2.70 -4.15 10.78
C ASP A 540 1.25 -3.91 10.34
N ARG A 541 0.78 -4.65 9.33
CA ARG A 541 -0.60 -4.61 8.87
C ARG A 541 -1.58 -5.05 9.95
N LYS A 542 -1.37 -6.22 10.57
CA LYS A 542 -2.21 -6.71 11.68
C LYS A 542 -2.23 -5.72 12.83
N MET A 543 -1.06 -5.25 13.25
CA MET A 543 -0.94 -4.32 14.35
C MET A 543 -1.64 -2.98 14.06
N THR A 544 -1.48 -2.44 12.85
CA THR A 544 -2.13 -1.21 12.42
C THR A 544 -3.65 -1.36 12.40
N ILE A 545 -4.18 -2.48 11.87
CA ILE A 545 -5.64 -2.76 11.87
C ILE A 545 -6.18 -2.78 13.31
N LEU A 546 -5.48 -3.41 14.24
CA LEU A 546 -5.90 -3.50 15.64
C LEU A 546 -5.83 -2.14 16.38
N LEU A 547 -4.97 -1.23 15.94
CA LEU A 547 -4.81 0.10 16.55
C LEU A 547 -5.72 1.16 15.94
N THR A 548 -6.10 1.01 14.66
CA THR A 548 -6.93 1.99 13.94
C THR A 548 -8.23 2.37 14.68
N PRO A 549 -9.01 1.45 15.31
CA PRO A 549 -10.25 1.82 15.97
C PRO A 549 -10.10 2.69 17.24
N PHE A 550 -8.89 2.84 17.79
CA PHE A 550 -8.61 3.79 18.86
C PHE A 550 -8.62 5.25 18.39
N MET A 551 -8.46 5.46 17.07
CA MET A 551 -8.62 6.77 16.46
C MET A 551 -10.10 7.13 16.43
N SER A 552 -10.43 8.36 16.87
CA SER A 552 -11.81 8.82 16.90
C SER A 552 -12.30 9.14 15.49
N CYS A 553 -13.13 8.26 14.92
CA CYS A 553 -13.77 8.53 13.62
C CYS A 553 -14.87 9.59 13.76
N THR A 554 -15.25 10.20 12.63
CA THR A 554 -16.24 11.26 12.57
C THR A 554 -17.63 10.85 13.06
N ALA A 555 -18.02 9.58 12.90
CA ALA A 555 -19.28 9.05 13.40
C ALA A 555 -19.40 9.09 14.95
N LYS A 556 -18.31 9.27 15.68
CA LYS A 556 -18.31 9.46 17.14
C LYS A 556 -18.56 10.94 17.53
N LEU A 557 -18.33 11.90 16.63
CA LEU A 557 -18.49 13.33 16.91
C LEU A 557 -19.92 13.72 17.37
N PRO A 558 -21.01 13.22 16.77
CA PRO A 558 -22.35 13.51 17.24
C PRO A 558 -22.56 13.11 18.71
N ILE A 559 -22.00 11.96 19.13
CA ILE A 559 -22.08 11.50 20.52
C ILE A 559 -21.35 12.49 21.43
N TYR A 560 -20.11 12.87 21.07
CA TYR A 560 -19.33 13.80 21.88
C TYR A 560 -20.03 15.16 21.98
N SER A 561 -20.49 15.71 20.85
CA SER A 561 -21.18 16.99 20.81
C SER A 561 -22.48 16.99 21.66
N PHE A 562 -23.27 15.90 21.55
CA PHE A 562 -24.50 15.75 22.30
C PHE A 562 -24.26 15.79 23.82
N PHE A 563 -23.37 14.95 24.33
CA PHE A 563 -23.09 14.90 25.78
C PHE A 563 -22.33 16.11 26.30
N VAL A 564 -21.39 16.63 25.50
CA VAL A 564 -20.64 17.83 25.89
C VAL A 564 -21.55 19.05 25.98
N ASN A 565 -22.45 19.26 25.03
CA ASN A 565 -23.39 20.34 25.05
C ASN A 565 -24.44 20.21 26.21
N ALA A 566 -24.87 18.96 26.49
CA ALA A 566 -25.83 18.68 27.55
C ALA A 566 -25.25 18.87 28.96
N PHE A 567 -24.01 18.38 29.20
CA PHE A 567 -23.44 18.30 30.55
C PHE A 567 -22.29 19.30 30.81
N PHE A 568 -21.57 19.74 29.76
CA PHE A 568 -20.33 20.51 29.87
C PHE A 568 -20.28 21.76 28.96
N PRO A 569 -21.31 22.59 28.86
CA PRO A 569 -21.40 23.64 27.84
C PRO A 569 -20.27 24.70 27.93
N LYS A 570 -19.74 24.97 29.12
CA LYS A 570 -18.67 25.95 29.32
C LYS A 570 -17.27 25.48 28.91
N ARG A 571 -17.02 24.18 28.81
CA ARG A 571 -15.71 23.57 28.53
C ARG A 571 -15.75 22.59 27.35
N GLY A 572 -16.75 22.68 26.50
CA GLY A 572 -17.02 21.71 25.46
C GLY A 572 -15.83 21.42 24.52
N GLY A 573 -15.19 22.48 24.04
CA GLY A 573 -14.03 22.31 23.14
C GLY A 573 -12.82 21.61 23.79
N LEU A 574 -12.57 21.92 25.09
CA LEU A 574 -11.48 21.25 25.83
C LEU A 574 -11.75 19.75 26.05
N ILE A 575 -12.99 19.40 26.37
CA ILE A 575 -13.38 17.99 26.59
C ILE A 575 -13.31 17.21 25.28
N MET A 576 -13.78 17.78 24.17
CA MET A 576 -13.66 17.15 22.87
C MET A 576 -12.19 16.93 22.48
N ALA A 577 -11.34 17.93 22.61
CA ALA A 577 -9.90 17.78 22.38
C ALA A 577 -9.28 16.75 23.32
N GLY A 578 -9.68 16.74 24.59
CA GLY A 578 -9.24 15.75 25.58
C GLY A 578 -9.62 14.31 25.20
N LEU A 579 -10.83 14.08 24.67
CA LEU A 579 -11.26 12.77 24.19
C LEU A 579 -10.41 12.28 23.00
N TYR A 580 -10.11 13.17 22.03
CA TYR A 580 -9.22 12.81 20.92
C TYR A 580 -7.82 12.44 21.42
N LEU A 581 -7.23 13.25 22.31
CA LEU A 581 -5.92 12.97 22.92
C LEU A 581 -5.95 11.69 23.74
N ALA A 582 -7.00 11.44 24.52
CA ALA A 582 -7.16 10.21 25.28
C ALA A 582 -7.20 8.97 24.37
N GLY A 583 -7.91 9.02 23.26
CA GLY A 583 -7.92 7.94 22.25
C GLY A 583 -6.53 7.63 21.71
N ILE A 584 -5.78 8.67 21.33
CA ILE A 584 -4.40 8.54 20.83
C ILE A 584 -3.49 7.95 21.91
N MET A 585 -3.54 8.47 23.15
CA MET A 585 -2.70 8.01 24.25
C MET A 585 -2.97 6.55 24.63
N ILE A 586 -4.25 6.16 24.69
CA ILE A 586 -4.63 4.75 24.93
C ILE A 586 -4.17 3.87 23.75
N GLY A 587 -4.32 4.34 22.51
CA GLY A 587 -3.80 3.65 21.33
C GLY A 587 -2.30 3.41 21.39
N ILE A 588 -1.50 4.40 21.81
CA ILE A 588 -0.05 4.28 22.02
C ILE A 588 0.26 3.27 23.14
N LEU A 589 -0.46 3.33 24.25
CA LEU A 589 -0.26 2.39 25.37
C LEU A 589 -0.55 0.94 24.94
N ILE A 590 -1.64 0.73 24.21
CA ILE A 590 -1.98 -0.58 23.66
C ILE A 590 -0.96 -1.02 22.59
N ALA A 591 -0.40 -0.09 21.80
CA ALA A 591 0.66 -0.41 20.86
C ALA A 591 1.92 -0.94 21.56
N PHE A 592 2.33 -0.35 22.68
CA PHE A 592 3.41 -0.87 23.50
C PHE A 592 3.10 -2.27 24.06
N LEU A 593 1.86 -2.49 24.50
CA LEU A 593 1.43 -3.82 24.96
C LEU A 593 1.49 -4.85 23.83
N TYR A 594 1.04 -4.51 22.64
CA TYR A 594 1.09 -5.38 21.46
C TYR A 594 2.53 -5.69 21.04
N LYS A 595 3.42 -4.68 21.02
CA LYS A 595 4.84 -4.86 20.71
C LYS A 595 5.50 -5.86 21.67
N GLY A 596 5.17 -5.79 22.96
CA GLY A 596 5.76 -6.68 23.97
C GLY A 596 5.19 -8.10 24.00
N THR A 597 3.97 -8.31 23.52
CA THR A 597 3.22 -9.57 23.68
C THR A 597 2.94 -10.28 22.36
N LEU A 598 2.05 -9.72 21.52
CA LEU A 598 1.53 -10.34 20.32
C LEU A 598 2.44 -10.21 19.11
N PHE A 599 3.13 -9.09 18.96
CA PHE A 599 3.90 -8.74 17.76
C PHE A 599 5.36 -8.47 18.11
N LYS A 600 6.04 -9.51 18.63
CA LYS A 600 7.47 -9.47 18.91
C LYS A 600 8.30 -9.34 17.64
N GLY A 601 9.44 -8.66 17.71
CA GLY A 601 10.35 -8.42 16.60
C GLY A 601 10.37 -6.94 16.14
N GLU A 602 11.34 -6.60 15.32
CA GLU A 602 11.49 -5.25 14.75
C GLU A 602 10.54 -5.03 13.56
N PRO A 603 10.08 -3.79 13.34
CA PRO A 603 9.33 -3.46 12.13
C PRO A 603 10.23 -3.62 10.90
N VAL A 604 9.62 -3.96 9.75
CA VAL A 604 10.33 -4.14 8.48
C VAL A 604 11.21 -2.92 8.18
N PRO A 605 12.45 -3.12 7.68
CA PRO A 605 13.33 -2.05 7.26
C PRO A 605 12.62 -1.04 6.33
N PHE A 606 12.98 0.23 6.51
CA PHE A 606 12.35 1.32 5.78
C PHE A 606 13.27 1.78 4.65
N VAL A 607 13.40 0.95 3.62
CA VAL A 607 14.06 1.34 2.39
C VAL A 607 12.99 1.83 1.42
N MET A 608 13.02 3.11 1.09
CA MET A 608 12.00 3.75 0.23
C MET A 608 12.62 4.86 -0.59
N GLU A 609 12.18 4.98 -1.83
CA GLU A 609 12.43 6.15 -2.66
C GLU A 609 11.45 7.27 -2.32
N LEU A 610 11.92 8.51 -2.38
CA LEU A 610 11.06 9.67 -2.33
C LEU A 610 10.77 10.13 -3.78
N PRO A 611 9.59 9.79 -4.34
CA PRO A 611 9.27 10.15 -5.73
C PRO A 611 9.19 11.66 -5.89
N ASN A 612 9.52 12.19 -7.08
CA ASN A 612 9.32 13.61 -7.38
C ASN A 612 7.85 14.01 -7.23
N TYR A 613 7.59 15.27 -6.80
CA TYR A 613 6.23 15.78 -6.72
C TYR A 613 5.63 15.92 -8.12
N ARG A 614 4.51 15.22 -8.33
CA ARG A 614 3.74 15.24 -9.57
C ARG A 614 2.29 15.59 -9.30
N LEU A 615 1.65 16.26 -10.25
CA LEU A 615 0.20 16.45 -10.20
C LEU A 615 -0.48 15.19 -10.73
N PRO A 616 -1.42 14.61 -9.98
CA PRO A 616 -2.13 13.42 -10.43
C PRO A 616 -3.01 13.71 -11.66
N GLY A 617 -3.12 12.72 -12.54
CA GLY A 617 -3.99 12.80 -13.71
C GLY A 617 -5.47 12.77 -13.29
N VAL A 618 -6.26 13.75 -13.74
CA VAL A 618 -7.69 13.89 -13.38
C VAL A 618 -8.48 12.62 -13.70
N LYS A 619 -8.20 11.99 -14.83
CA LYS A 619 -8.89 10.74 -15.26
C LYS A 619 -8.60 9.58 -14.31
N ASN A 620 -7.34 9.42 -13.89
CA ASN A 620 -6.93 8.36 -12.97
C ASN A 620 -7.57 8.55 -11.59
N VAL A 621 -7.55 9.77 -11.06
CA VAL A 621 -8.22 10.10 -9.79
C VAL A 621 -9.72 9.82 -9.87
N ALA A 622 -10.40 10.24 -10.94
CA ALA A 622 -11.84 10.00 -11.11
C ALA A 622 -12.16 8.49 -11.19
N GLN A 623 -11.35 7.70 -11.89
CA GLN A 623 -11.52 6.25 -11.96
C GLN A 623 -11.31 5.59 -10.60
N LEU A 624 -10.25 5.96 -9.88
CA LEU A 624 -9.96 5.44 -8.53
C LEU A 624 -11.10 5.78 -7.55
N LEU A 625 -11.61 7.01 -7.60
CA LEU A 625 -12.76 7.42 -6.78
C LEU A 625 -14.01 6.60 -7.08
N TRP A 626 -14.28 6.34 -8.35
CA TRP A 626 -15.41 5.51 -8.75
C TRP A 626 -15.27 4.06 -8.27
N GLU A 627 -14.09 3.47 -8.40
CA GLU A 627 -13.80 2.12 -7.89
C GLU A 627 -13.98 2.04 -6.37
N LYS A 628 -13.45 3.01 -5.61
CA LYS A 628 -13.61 3.07 -4.16
C LYS A 628 -15.06 3.31 -3.73
N ALA A 629 -15.79 4.17 -4.43
CA ALA A 629 -17.22 4.42 -4.18
C ALA A 629 -18.05 3.17 -4.46
N LYS A 630 -17.82 2.50 -5.59
CA LYS A 630 -18.49 1.24 -5.97
C LYS A 630 -18.24 0.14 -4.96
N ASP A 631 -16.98 -0.03 -4.55
CA ASP A 631 -16.56 -1.00 -3.55
C ASP A 631 -17.25 -0.76 -2.20
N PHE A 632 -17.31 0.50 -1.77
CA PHE A 632 -18.01 0.89 -0.54
C PHE A 632 -19.51 0.57 -0.64
N LEU A 633 -20.16 0.97 -1.74
CA LEU A 633 -21.59 0.70 -1.95
C LEU A 633 -21.89 -0.79 -1.95
N GLN A 634 -21.17 -1.59 -2.70
CA GLN A 634 -21.42 -3.03 -2.78
C GLN A 634 -21.24 -3.76 -1.45
N LYS A 635 -20.18 -3.38 -0.70
CA LYS A 635 -19.79 -4.08 0.53
C LYS A 635 -20.54 -3.56 1.76
N ALA A 636 -20.69 -2.24 1.86
CA ALA A 636 -21.39 -1.65 2.99
C ALA A 636 -22.91 -1.87 2.91
N PHE A 637 -23.49 -1.72 1.72
CA PHE A 637 -24.92 -1.82 1.53
C PHE A 637 -25.48 -3.20 1.96
N SER A 638 -24.88 -4.31 1.53
CA SER A 638 -25.37 -5.65 1.86
C SER A 638 -25.27 -5.97 3.36
N VAL A 639 -24.14 -5.68 3.99
CA VAL A 639 -23.93 -5.94 5.42
C VAL A 639 -24.83 -5.06 6.28
N ILE A 640 -24.92 -3.77 5.93
CA ILE A 640 -25.68 -2.79 6.70
C ILE A 640 -27.17 -3.04 6.54
N LEU A 641 -27.65 -3.33 5.31
CA LEU A 641 -29.06 -3.65 5.08
C LEU A 641 -29.53 -4.83 5.95
N VAL A 642 -28.78 -5.94 5.94
CA VAL A 642 -29.13 -7.11 6.77
C VAL A 642 -29.14 -6.74 8.25
N ALA A 643 -28.12 -6.02 8.68
CA ALA A 643 -27.97 -5.63 10.07
C ALA A 643 -29.06 -4.64 10.52
N THR A 644 -29.45 -3.65 9.69
CA THR A 644 -30.55 -2.72 10.02
C THR A 644 -31.90 -3.43 10.10
N ILE A 645 -32.18 -4.38 9.21
CA ILE A 645 -33.39 -5.20 9.29
C ILE A 645 -33.42 -6.01 10.60
N VAL A 646 -32.30 -6.64 10.98
CA VAL A 646 -32.21 -7.40 12.24
C VAL A 646 -32.46 -6.51 13.45
N VAL A 647 -31.84 -5.32 13.51
CA VAL A 647 -32.05 -4.40 14.64
C VAL A 647 -33.46 -3.84 14.66
N TRP A 648 -34.02 -3.45 13.50
CA TRP A 648 -35.40 -3.02 13.42
C TRP A 648 -36.33 -4.12 13.96
N PHE A 649 -36.12 -5.38 13.57
CA PHE A 649 -36.90 -6.52 14.08
C PHE A 649 -36.78 -6.65 15.61
N LEU A 650 -35.56 -6.59 16.15
CA LEU A 650 -35.33 -6.67 17.59
C LEU A 650 -35.92 -5.48 18.37
N GLN A 651 -36.08 -4.32 17.75
CA GLN A 651 -36.67 -3.13 18.37
C GLN A 651 -38.18 -3.10 18.31
N ARG A 652 -38.80 -3.74 17.31
CA ARG A 652 -40.24 -3.66 17.04
C ARG A 652 -41.04 -4.91 17.44
N PHE A 653 -40.37 -6.01 17.80
CA PHE A 653 -41.04 -7.26 18.19
C PHE A 653 -40.66 -7.67 19.59
N ASP A 654 -41.68 -8.33 20.28
CA ASP A 654 -41.48 -9.03 21.52
C ASP A 654 -41.10 -10.52 21.28
N LEU A 655 -40.86 -11.31 22.37
CA LEU A 655 -40.55 -12.76 22.26
C LEU A 655 -41.69 -13.60 21.69
N GLN A 656 -42.91 -13.07 21.67
CA GLN A 656 -44.09 -13.76 21.11
C GLN A 656 -44.33 -13.38 19.65
N LEU A 657 -43.38 -12.62 19.05
CA LEU A 657 -43.45 -12.09 17.68
C LEU A 657 -44.61 -11.12 17.44
N ASN A 658 -45.16 -10.48 18.50
CA ASN A 658 -46.11 -9.39 18.35
C ASN A 658 -45.33 -8.06 18.14
N MET A 659 -45.90 -7.21 17.30
CA MET A 659 -45.34 -5.86 17.10
C MET A 659 -45.64 -4.99 18.32
N VAL A 660 -44.61 -4.35 18.89
CA VAL A 660 -44.70 -3.56 20.12
C VAL A 660 -44.64 -2.08 19.77
N GLU A 661 -45.57 -1.29 20.31
CA GLU A 661 -45.54 0.19 20.18
C GLU A 661 -44.56 0.81 21.19
N ASP A 662 -44.44 0.19 22.38
CA ASP A 662 -43.52 0.64 23.43
C ASP A 662 -42.19 -0.18 23.35
N SER A 663 -41.12 0.48 23.04
CA SER A 663 -39.76 -0.08 22.94
C SER A 663 -39.30 -0.79 24.23
N ALA A 664 -39.92 -0.56 25.38
CA ALA A 664 -39.59 -1.20 26.66
C ALA A 664 -39.88 -2.71 26.66
N HIS A 665 -40.83 -3.16 25.87
CA HIS A 665 -41.20 -4.56 25.74
C HIS A 665 -40.53 -5.28 24.57
N SER A 666 -39.65 -4.61 23.84
CA SER A 666 -38.97 -5.20 22.68
C SER A 666 -37.92 -6.24 23.08
N ILE A 667 -37.61 -7.16 22.17
CA ILE A 667 -36.53 -8.15 22.34
C ILE A 667 -35.23 -7.43 22.66
N LEU A 668 -34.95 -6.28 22.00
CA LEU A 668 -33.71 -5.52 22.21
C LEU A 668 -33.64 -4.94 23.64
N ALA A 669 -34.76 -4.47 24.21
CA ALA A 669 -34.80 -3.98 25.59
C ALA A 669 -34.56 -5.12 26.59
N MET A 670 -35.07 -6.31 26.32
CA MET A 670 -34.80 -7.49 27.17
C MET A 670 -33.34 -7.93 27.12
N VAL A 671 -32.74 -7.98 25.92
CA VAL A 671 -31.29 -8.24 25.77
C VAL A 671 -30.46 -7.20 26.49
N ALA A 672 -30.82 -5.93 26.35
CA ALA A 672 -30.20 -4.84 27.09
C ALA A 672 -30.34 -5.01 28.61
N GLY A 673 -31.51 -5.42 29.10
CA GLY A 673 -31.79 -5.73 30.51
C GLY A 673 -30.86 -6.77 31.11
N VAL A 674 -30.56 -7.82 30.37
CA VAL A 674 -29.56 -8.85 30.77
C VAL A 674 -28.15 -8.27 30.90
N LEU A 675 -27.79 -7.26 30.11
CA LEU A 675 -26.48 -6.64 30.12
C LEU A 675 -26.35 -5.51 31.17
N VAL A 676 -27.48 -4.97 31.69
CA VAL A 676 -27.50 -3.90 32.71
C VAL A 676 -26.55 -4.15 33.90
N PRO A 677 -26.48 -5.38 34.49
CA PRO A 677 -25.54 -5.63 35.60
C PRO A 677 -24.07 -5.39 35.25
N VAL A 678 -23.69 -5.63 34.01
CA VAL A 678 -22.31 -5.39 33.51
C VAL A 678 -21.99 -3.92 33.43
N PHE A 679 -22.98 -3.07 33.09
CA PHE A 679 -22.84 -1.62 32.96
C PHE A 679 -23.12 -0.85 34.25
N SER A 680 -23.75 -1.47 35.24
CA SER A 680 -24.05 -0.88 36.54
C SER A 680 -22.83 -0.31 37.28
N PRO A 681 -21.64 -1.01 37.32
CA PRO A 681 -20.45 -0.47 37.94
C PRO A 681 -19.93 0.80 37.28
N LEU A 682 -20.27 1.05 36.01
CA LEU A 682 -19.90 2.26 35.28
C LEU A 682 -20.85 3.44 35.55
N GLY A 683 -21.94 3.23 36.31
CA GLY A 683 -23.04 4.19 36.46
C GLY A 683 -23.98 4.27 35.26
N LEU A 684 -23.95 3.26 34.43
CA LEU A 684 -24.73 3.14 33.20
C LEU A 684 -25.77 1.99 33.30
N GLY A 685 -26.29 1.76 34.50
CA GLY A 685 -27.21 0.67 34.81
C GLY A 685 -28.66 0.88 34.36
N ASP A 686 -28.90 1.68 33.34
CA ASP A 686 -30.21 1.88 32.71
C ASP A 686 -30.30 1.13 31.38
N TRP A 687 -31.35 0.30 31.21
CA TRP A 687 -31.54 -0.49 29.99
C TRP A 687 -31.60 0.38 28.73
N ARG A 688 -32.11 1.63 28.85
CA ARG A 688 -32.19 2.59 27.74
C ARG A 688 -30.79 2.99 27.23
N ILE A 689 -29.83 3.18 28.14
CA ILE A 689 -28.44 3.45 27.79
C ILE A 689 -27.84 2.24 27.11
N VAL A 690 -28.01 1.05 27.66
CA VAL A 690 -27.46 -0.18 27.10
C VAL A 690 -28.06 -0.46 25.72
N THR A 691 -29.38 -0.25 25.53
CA THR A 691 -30.05 -0.35 24.23
C THR A 691 -29.43 0.60 23.19
N SER A 692 -29.14 1.85 23.60
CA SER A 692 -28.50 2.81 22.71
C SER A 692 -27.07 2.44 22.32
N LEU A 693 -26.31 1.83 23.24
CA LEU A 693 -24.97 1.34 22.94
C LEU A 693 -24.98 0.14 22.00
N ILE A 694 -25.97 -0.75 22.11
CA ILE A 694 -26.18 -1.87 21.17
C ILE A 694 -26.56 -1.31 19.78
N SER A 695 -27.49 -0.36 19.70
CA SER A 695 -27.81 0.33 18.45
C SER A 695 -26.58 1.02 17.85
N GLY A 696 -25.75 1.63 18.68
CA GLY A 696 -24.48 2.28 18.28
C GLY A 696 -23.39 1.32 17.81
N PHE A 697 -23.53 0.01 18.02
CA PHE A 697 -22.68 -0.99 17.38
C PHE A 697 -22.98 -1.09 15.89
N MET A 698 -24.23 -0.88 15.48
CA MET A 698 -24.62 -0.82 14.07
C MET A 698 -24.01 0.39 13.39
N ALA A 699 -24.39 1.57 13.87
CA ALA A 699 -23.93 2.88 13.41
C ALA A 699 -23.78 3.80 14.62
N LYS A 700 -22.60 4.41 14.78
CA LYS A 700 -22.27 5.16 16.01
C LYS A 700 -23.23 6.34 16.27
N GLU A 701 -23.67 6.99 15.21
CA GLU A 701 -24.64 8.09 15.28
C GLU A 701 -26.00 7.68 15.84
N SER A 702 -26.38 6.41 15.70
CA SER A 702 -27.66 5.88 16.24
C SER A 702 -27.74 5.93 17.77
N VAL A 703 -26.61 6.03 18.47
CA VAL A 703 -26.59 6.21 19.93
C VAL A 703 -27.40 7.43 20.32
N VAL A 704 -27.16 8.58 19.66
CA VAL A 704 -27.81 9.86 20.00
C VAL A 704 -29.28 9.85 19.68
N SER A 705 -29.65 9.33 18.49
CA SER A 705 -31.07 9.26 18.10
C SER A 705 -31.86 8.32 19.00
N THR A 706 -31.32 7.14 19.35
CA THR A 706 -31.94 6.19 20.27
C THR A 706 -32.10 6.78 21.67
N LEU A 707 -31.07 7.48 22.21
CA LEU A 707 -31.18 8.15 23.49
C LEU A 707 -32.22 9.27 23.45
N GLY A 708 -32.24 10.06 22.38
CA GLY A 708 -33.22 11.11 22.19
C GLY A 708 -34.68 10.59 22.26
N VAL A 709 -34.94 9.47 21.61
CA VAL A 709 -36.27 8.82 21.63
C VAL A 709 -36.57 8.21 23.01
N LEU A 710 -35.65 7.40 23.57
CA LEU A 710 -35.90 6.66 24.82
C LEU A 710 -35.99 7.58 26.07
N PHE A 711 -35.38 8.76 26.06
CA PHE A 711 -35.41 9.74 27.15
C PHE A 711 -36.32 10.94 26.86
N ASN A 712 -37.08 10.92 25.75
CA ASN A 712 -37.94 12.04 25.33
C ASN A 712 -37.21 13.41 25.33
N GLY A 713 -35.95 13.41 24.92
CA GLY A 713 -35.08 14.57 24.86
C GLY A 713 -34.52 15.05 26.20
N ASN A 714 -34.92 14.51 27.36
CA ASN A 714 -34.53 14.99 28.70
C ASN A 714 -33.50 14.06 29.38
N ILE A 715 -32.34 13.89 28.77
CA ILE A 715 -31.25 12.98 29.25
C ILE A 715 -30.57 13.53 30.53
N THR A 716 -30.57 14.87 30.72
CA THR A 716 -29.85 15.52 31.83
C THR A 716 -30.54 15.25 33.19
N ALA A 717 -31.81 14.94 33.21
CA ALA A 717 -32.53 14.53 34.42
C ALA A 717 -32.30 13.07 34.82
N ALA A 718 -31.87 12.21 33.86
CA ALA A 718 -31.73 10.77 34.06
C ALA A 718 -30.28 10.31 34.30
N ILE A 719 -29.29 11.07 33.87
CA ILE A 719 -27.88 10.71 33.94
C ILE A 719 -27.08 11.81 34.66
N THR A 720 -26.24 11.39 35.61
CA THR A 720 -25.32 12.31 36.29
C THR A 720 -24.15 12.74 35.41
N PRO A 721 -23.53 13.93 35.61
CA PRO A 721 -22.36 14.34 34.83
C PRO A 721 -21.18 13.33 34.89
N LEU A 722 -21.03 12.63 36.00
CA LEU A 722 -20.02 11.60 36.18
C LEU A 722 -20.34 10.36 35.31
N ALA A 723 -21.61 9.92 35.27
CA ALA A 723 -22.05 8.84 34.41
C ALA A 723 -21.94 9.24 32.92
N ALA A 724 -22.20 10.49 32.57
CA ALA A 724 -22.03 11.05 31.24
C ALA A 724 -20.53 11.01 30.82
N SER A 725 -19.61 11.34 31.73
CA SER A 725 -18.15 11.24 31.49
C SER A 725 -17.71 9.78 31.24
N SER A 726 -18.21 8.84 32.06
CA SER A 726 -17.98 7.41 31.90
C SER A 726 -18.51 6.90 30.56
N LEU A 727 -19.70 7.32 30.16
CA LEU A 727 -20.32 6.97 28.86
C LEU A 727 -19.53 7.54 27.68
N LEU A 728 -19.02 8.78 27.78
CA LEU A 728 -18.17 9.38 26.75
C LEU A 728 -16.89 8.56 26.53
N VAL A 729 -16.19 8.17 27.61
CA VAL A 729 -14.99 7.36 27.50
C VAL A 729 -15.29 5.95 27.00
N PHE A 730 -16.40 5.36 27.44
CA PHE A 730 -16.84 4.08 26.89
C PHE A 730 -17.12 4.20 25.39
N SER A 731 -17.86 5.21 24.97
CA SER A 731 -18.21 5.45 23.56
C SER A 731 -16.99 5.76 22.69
N LEU A 732 -15.94 6.35 23.26
CA LEU A 732 -14.66 6.58 22.60
C LEU A 732 -13.99 5.27 22.18
N LEU A 733 -13.99 4.25 23.06
CA LEU A 733 -13.11 3.08 22.97
C LEU A 733 -13.83 1.78 22.57
N TYR A 734 -15.17 1.68 22.78
CA TYR A 734 -15.86 0.42 22.51
C TYR A 734 -15.88 0.04 21.03
N SER A 735 -16.17 -1.22 20.77
CA SER A 735 -16.12 -1.85 19.46
C SER A 735 -16.51 -0.92 18.31
N PRO A 736 -15.79 -0.90 17.20
CA PRO A 736 -16.17 -0.12 16.03
C PRO A 736 -17.51 -0.61 15.45
N CYS A 737 -18.06 0.12 14.48
CA CYS A 737 -19.33 -0.23 13.84
C CYS A 737 -19.24 -1.57 13.08
N VAL A 738 -20.39 -2.18 12.82
CA VAL A 738 -20.49 -3.47 12.11
C VAL A 738 -19.75 -3.45 10.77
N ALA A 739 -19.82 -2.35 10.02
CA ALA A 739 -19.09 -2.19 8.77
C ALA A 739 -17.57 -2.27 8.94
N ALA A 740 -17.04 -1.69 10.03
CA ALA A 740 -15.60 -1.78 10.33
C ALA A 740 -15.20 -3.20 10.76
N ILE A 741 -16.00 -3.87 11.58
CA ILE A 741 -15.78 -5.28 11.94
C ILE A 741 -15.84 -6.18 10.72
N ALA A 742 -16.78 -5.96 9.79
CA ALA A 742 -16.85 -6.68 8.53
C ALA A 742 -15.59 -6.48 7.67
N SER A 743 -15.04 -5.26 7.65
CA SER A 743 -13.77 -4.97 6.97
C SER A 743 -12.61 -5.71 7.63
N VAL A 744 -12.52 -5.71 8.95
CA VAL A 744 -11.49 -6.47 9.69
C VAL A 744 -11.64 -7.98 9.44
N LYS A 745 -12.87 -8.50 9.42
CA LYS A 745 -13.15 -9.91 9.08
C LYS A 745 -12.61 -10.28 7.69
N ARG A 746 -12.77 -9.39 6.74
CA ARG A 746 -12.28 -9.59 5.37
C ARG A 746 -10.75 -9.58 5.29
N GLU A 747 -10.09 -8.68 6.04
CA GLU A 747 -8.64 -8.52 6.00
C GLU A 747 -7.88 -9.54 6.86
N LEU A 748 -8.42 -9.93 8.01
CA LEU A 748 -7.72 -10.78 9.00
C LEU A 748 -8.47 -12.06 9.34
N GLY A 749 -9.72 -12.23 8.86
CA GLY A 749 -10.57 -13.37 9.17
C GLY A 749 -11.42 -13.19 10.42
N THR A 750 -12.35 -14.14 10.62
CA THR A 750 -13.40 -14.06 11.65
C THR A 750 -12.84 -14.03 13.08
N ARG A 751 -11.78 -14.81 13.35
CA ARG A 751 -11.18 -14.90 14.70
C ARG A 751 -10.64 -13.54 15.17
N TRP A 752 -9.94 -12.83 14.31
CA TRP A 752 -9.41 -11.50 14.61
C TRP A 752 -10.52 -10.44 14.73
N ALA A 753 -11.54 -10.51 13.91
CA ALA A 753 -12.67 -9.58 13.94
C ALA A 753 -13.45 -9.67 15.26
N VAL A 754 -13.79 -10.89 15.68
CA VAL A 754 -14.46 -11.14 16.96
C VAL A 754 -13.56 -10.80 18.13
N GLY A 755 -12.28 -11.21 18.08
CA GLY A 755 -11.30 -10.89 19.10
C GLY A 755 -11.13 -9.38 19.30
N LEU A 756 -11.06 -8.61 18.21
CA LEU A 756 -10.98 -7.14 18.26
C LEU A 756 -12.22 -6.52 18.91
N ALA A 757 -13.42 -6.96 18.52
CA ALA A 757 -14.68 -6.43 19.09
C ALA A 757 -14.74 -6.64 20.61
N LEU A 758 -14.44 -7.86 21.08
CA LEU A 758 -14.44 -8.19 22.51
C LEU A 758 -13.35 -7.44 23.27
N TRP A 759 -12.15 -7.40 22.71
CA TRP A 759 -11.00 -6.71 23.30
C TRP A 759 -11.25 -5.21 23.48
N GLN A 760 -11.81 -4.56 22.48
CA GLN A 760 -12.15 -3.13 22.57
C GLN A 760 -13.27 -2.85 23.57
N CYS A 761 -14.30 -3.70 23.64
CA CYS A 761 -15.35 -3.57 24.67
C CYS A 761 -14.73 -3.70 26.08
N MET A 762 -13.78 -4.62 26.28
CA MET A 762 -13.08 -4.81 27.55
C MET A 762 -12.25 -3.57 27.93
N ILE A 763 -11.46 -3.04 26.99
CA ILE A 763 -10.68 -1.82 27.23
C ILE A 763 -11.59 -0.63 27.53
N ALA A 764 -12.66 -0.47 26.78
CA ALA A 764 -13.65 0.59 26.99
C ALA A 764 -14.27 0.51 28.38
N TRP A 765 -14.62 -0.71 28.83
CA TRP A 765 -15.19 -0.96 30.14
C TRP A 765 -14.20 -0.58 31.26
N ILE A 766 -12.94 -1.04 31.16
CA ILE A 766 -11.88 -0.74 32.15
C ILE A 766 -11.62 0.78 32.20
N ALA A 767 -11.48 1.43 31.04
CA ALA A 767 -11.22 2.87 30.98
C ALA A 767 -12.39 3.70 31.56
N ALA A 768 -13.63 3.34 31.26
CA ALA A 768 -14.82 3.98 31.81
C ALA A 768 -14.93 3.77 33.33
N LEU A 769 -14.57 2.58 33.81
CA LEU A 769 -14.53 2.28 35.26
C LEU A 769 -13.50 3.14 35.97
N ILE A 770 -12.29 3.29 35.41
CA ILE A 770 -11.23 4.15 35.96
C ILE A 770 -11.72 5.61 36.06
N VAL A 771 -12.33 6.13 35.00
CA VAL A 771 -12.87 7.49 34.99
C VAL A 771 -13.92 7.68 36.07
N ARG A 772 -14.81 6.67 36.26
CA ARG A 772 -15.81 6.73 37.31
C ARG A 772 -15.19 6.71 38.71
N PHE A 773 -14.20 5.83 38.97
CA PHE A 773 -13.52 5.79 40.26
C PHE A 773 -12.80 7.09 40.58
N ILE A 774 -12.08 7.66 39.61
CA ILE A 774 -11.42 8.95 39.77
C ILE A 774 -12.44 10.04 40.10
N GLY A 775 -13.58 10.10 39.39
CA GLY A 775 -14.63 11.09 39.65
C GLY A 775 -15.45 10.86 40.94
N LEU A 776 -15.38 9.69 41.57
CA LEU A 776 -15.94 9.42 42.88
C LEU A 776 -15.01 9.85 44.03
N VAL A 777 -13.69 9.92 43.77
CA VAL A 777 -12.66 10.30 44.74
C VAL A 777 -12.44 11.82 44.76
N ILE A 778 -12.62 12.51 43.61
CA ILE A 778 -12.53 13.97 43.48
C ILE A 778 -13.89 14.61 43.76
#